data_e149f7314596dc8f844640948c604e66
#
_entry.id   e149f7314596dc8f844640948c604e66
#
_cell.length_a   1.000
_cell.length_b   1.000
_cell.length_c   1.000
_cell.angle_alpha   90.00
_cell.angle_beta   90.00
_cell.angle_gamma   90.00
#
_symmetry.space_group_name_H-M   'P 1'
#
loop_
_entity.id
_entity.type
_entity.pdbx_description
1 polymer ?
#
loop_
_entity_poly.entity_id
_entity_poly.type
_entity_poly.pdbx_seq_one_letter_code
_entity_poly.pdbx_strand_id
1 'polypeptide(L)'
;MLLAAAPAGLDWLPDAIPVRETKAMVLGTLLRERRTRQAVRALLPRWLTTATDVLRLLAVWSGGGADLLAPPRMRSLPRPLRRELLAVLDGLDPALLVEDVLRHADPWKRAAEILHPFEQYGRHPRAALAFAVLRGTSVHGTALGEALLATAAEHPGAVRVVGSRIRAATWTGRAEEALRGPDPDLALAVLAERPGELVRRLDHLLRRYAADALPEQVAAVLERRLPSAGPGPVLSALGRLRIRHLPGTRRVFFPRGQVAHSYTVDDTRAPLAEPVTRAVTGLFERELLRRLAAAEPYEVAVLDSRLAHLHVPSAERAAAKALVTVPKGSFQALPDGEVLRMFLHWTQPPKKTVDLDLSVVLFDGDWNYAGLCDFTSLVFGGRAVVHSGDLTSAPAPAGASEYVDIDLDALADTGVRFAMPVVFSYNNIPFELLPDAFAGFMALPSRSGRTARYDPRTVRQRYDLVGNSRIHVPLLVDLERRGFLWTDVHLPDDEGYHSVCAHREDLARIGRDLFQYFSTGRTTLWELAGWHAAARCEEVVVLRRTPRPSDPDELWTYRRRADEDRAAFAARLLGLRDPDTALPSPEVDALAGAAASGRSALLALVDGDVAPAGARGAVYRLLPGPVDGCGLEQLAAADLVSALG
;
A
#
# COMPACT_ATOMS: atom_id res chain seq x y z
N MET A 1 8.28 15.41 26.46
CA MET A 1 8.35 16.83 26.83
C MET A 1 6.98 17.45 27.15
N LEU A 2 5.93 17.24 26.38
CA LEU A 2 4.58 17.81 26.66
C LEU A 2 3.93 17.36 27.99
N LEU A 3 4.31 16.22 28.55
CA LEU A 3 3.74 15.66 29.79
C LEU A 3 4.38 16.15 31.07
N ALA A 4 5.58 16.69 31.02
CA ALA A 4 6.25 17.23 32.21
C ALA A 4 5.66 18.58 32.72
N ALA A 5 4.87 19.24 31.88
CA ALA A 5 4.23 20.53 32.14
C ALA A 5 2.69 20.46 32.12
N ALA A 6 2.09 19.24 32.08
CA ALA A 6 0.62 19.12 32.03
C ALA A 6 0.01 19.66 33.35
N PRO A 7 -0.88 20.65 33.30
CA PRO A 7 -1.63 21.09 34.45
C PRO A 7 -2.48 19.96 35.03
N ALA A 8 -2.91 20.04 36.26
CA ALA A 8 -3.68 19.00 36.93
C ALA A 8 -5.06 18.75 36.28
N GLY A 9 -5.53 19.66 35.44
CA GLY A 9 -6.74 19.51 34.61
C GLY A 9 -6.45 18.94 33.23
N LEU A 10 -7.50 18.50 32.53
CA LEU A 10 -7.44 17.97 31.16
C LEU A 10 -8.05 18.94 30.13
N ASP A 11 -8.25 20.21 30.49
CA ASP A 11 -8.91 21.23 29.65
C ASP A 11 -8.13 21.58 28.37
N TRP A 12 -6.85 21.18 28.33
CA TRP A 12 -5.99 21.31 27.17
C TRP A 12 -6.15 20.17 26.13
N LEU A 13 -6.87 19.09 26.50
CA LEU A 13 -7.14 18.02 25.55
C LEU A 13 -8.22 18.46 24.55
N PRO A 14 -8.04 18.17 23.26
CA PRO A 14 -9.09 18.39 22.27
C PRO A 14 -10.30 17.51 22.57
N ASP A 15 -11.46 17.89 22.07
CA ASP A 15 -12.70 17.11 22.24
C ASP A 15 -12.62 15.70 21.66
N ALA A 16 -11.81 15.49 20.62
CA ALA A 16 -11.54 14.20 20.02
C ALA A 16 -10.11 14.13 19.47
N ILE A 17 -9.54 12.92 19.46
CA ILE A 17 -8.29 12.59 18.78
C ILE A 17 -8.64 11.59 17.67
N PRO A 18 -8.61 12.00 16.38
CA PRO A 18 -9.03 11.16 15.26
C PRO A 18 -8.17 9.91 15.08
N VAL A 19 -6.85 10.07 15.21
CA VAL A 19 -5.88 8.98 15.06
C VAL A 19 -5.91 8.08 16.28
N ARG A 20 -6.35 6.84 16.11
CA ARG A 20 -6.58 5.86 17.20
C ARG A 20 -5.32 5.52 17.98
N GLU A 21 -4.19 5.38 17.29
CA GLU A 21 -2.88 5.14 17.89
C GLU A 21 -2.46 6.30 18.80
N THR A 22 -2.56 7.53 18.31
CA THR A 22 -2.28 8.75 19.07
C THR A 22 -3.20 8.85 20.29
N LYS A 23 -4.50 8.58 20.11
CA LYS A 23 -5.49 8.52 21.19
C LYS A 23 -5.06 7.55 22.31
N ALA A 24 -4.68 6.33 21.94
CA ALA A 24 -4.24 5.32 22.88
C ALA A 24 -2.94 5.72 23.60
N MET A 25 -1.98 6.34 22.90
CA MET A 25 -0.74 6.84 23.48
C MET A 25 -0.99 7.96 24.49
N VAL A 26 -1.81 8.94 24.15
CA VAL A 26 -2.19 10.04 25.05
C VAL A 26 -2.88 9.50 26.30
N LEU A 27 -3.96 8.73 26.15
CA LEU A 27 -4.70 8.17 27.28
C LEU A 27 -3.83 7.25 28.16
N GLY A 28 -3.05 6.36 27.55
CA GLY A 28 -2.20 5.42 28.27
C GLY A 28 -1.11 6.11 29.07
N THR A 29 -0.54 7.20 28.54
CA THR A 29 0.48 7.98 29.24
C THR A 29 -0.14 8.76 30.42
N LEU A 30 -1.26 9.42 30.19
CA LEU A 30 -1.97 10.17 31.25
C LEU A 30 -2.50 9.24 32.35
N LEU A 31 -2.91 8.01 32.05
CA LEU A 31 -3.33 7.02 33.05
C LEU A 31 -2.17 6.55 33.94
N ARG A 32 -0.93 6.59 33.48
CA ARG A 32 0.26 6.27 34.31
C ARG A 32 0.53 7.33 35.32
N GLU A 33 0.21 8.61 35.01
CA GLU A 33 0.38 9.74 35.90
C GLU A 33 -0.68 9.75 37.00
N ARG A 34 -0.26 9.81 38.27
CA ARG A 34 -1.18 9.79 39.43
C ARG A 34 -2.16 10.96 39.40
N ARG A 35 -1.71 12.14 38.98
CA ARG A 35 -2.48 13.41 39.03
C ARG A 35 -3.63 13.42 38.03
N THR A 36 -3.44 12.88 36.82
CA THR A 36 -4.42 12.90 35.71
C THR A 36 -5.28 11.66 35.68
N ARG A 37 -4.87 10.57 36.33
CA ARG A 37 -5.50 9.24 36.24
C ARG A 37 -7.01 9.25 36.47
N GLN A 38 -7.49 9.96 37.47
CA GLN A 38 -8.92 9.98 37.81
C GLN A 38 -9.73 10.70 36.71
N ALA A 39 -9.25 11.84 36.27
CA ALA A 39 -9.89 12.62 35.21
C ALA A 39 -9.92 11.87 33.88
N VAL A 40 -8.82 11.20 33.51
CA VAL A 40 -8.76 10.38 32.29
C VAL A 40 -9.72 9.20 32.36
N ARG A 41 -9.89 8.55 33.50
CA ARG A 41 -10.83 7.46 33.69
C ARG A 41 -12.26 7.87 33.33
N ALA A 42 -12.67 9.07 33.69
CA ALA A 42 -13.98 9.62 33.34
C ALA A 42 -14.20 9.79 31.82
N LEU A 43 -13.10 9.96 31.05
CA LEU A 43 -13.16 10.10 29.60
C LEU A 43 -13.23 8.75 28.84
N LEU A 44 -12.82 7.65 29.47
CA LEU A 44 -12.71 6.34 28.79
C LEU A 44 -14.00 5.91 28.07
N PRO A 45 -15.22 6.00 28.63
CA PRO A 45 -16.43 5.59 27.94
C PRO A 45 -16.72 6.41 26.67
N ARG A 46 -16.36 7.69 26.67
CA ARG A 46 -16.55 8.58 25.51
C ARG A 46 -15.50 8.33 24.41
N TRP A 47 -14.28 8.00 24.78
CA TRP A 47 -13.15 7.96 23.87
C TRP A 47 -12.81 6.57 23.34
N LEU A 48 -13.13 5.52 24.09
CA LEU A 48 -12.92 4.13 23.68
C LEU A 48 -14.20 3.60 23.05
N THR A 49 -14.33 3.76 21.76
CA THR A 49 -15.56 3.41 21.01
C THR A 49 -15.52 2.03 20.36
N THR A 50 -14.38 1.33 20.45
CA THR A 50 -14.21 -0.04 19.93
C THR A 50 -13.40 -0.88 20.92
N ALA A 51 -13.52 -2.21 20.84
CA ALA A 51 -12.68 -3.10 21.64
C ALA A 51 -11.20 -2.95 21.26
N THR A 52 -10.89 -2.70 20.00
CA THR A 52 -9.51 -2.43 19.56
C THR A 52 -8.92 -1.17 20.20
N ASP A 53 -9.71 -0.12 20.47
CA ASP A 53 -9.24 1.06 21.22
C ASP A 53 -8.82 0.68 22.65
N VAL A 54 -9.61 -0.19 23.31
CA VAL A 54 -9.27 -0.73 24.64
C VAL A 54 -7.98 -1.54 24.59
N LEU A 55 -7.82 -2.39 23.59
CA LEU A 55 -6.61 -3.21 23.41
C LEU A 55 -5.36 -2.35 23.20
N ARG A 56 -5.44 -1.31 22.36
CA ARG A 56 -4.36 -0.35 22.16
C ARG A 56 -3.97 0.38 23.45
N LEU A 57 -4.98 0.78 24.22
CA LEU A 57 -4.75 1.39 25.53
C LEU A 57 -4.02 0.43 26.47
N LEU A 58 -4.41 -0.85 26.52
CA LEU A 58 -3.76 -1.90 27.32
C LEU A 58 -2.31 -2.15 26.86
N ALA A 59 -2.05 -2.13 25.56
CA ALA A 59 -0.70 -2.24 25.02
C ALA A 59 0.19 -1.07 25.47
N VAL A 60 -0.28 0.15 25.32
CA VAL A 60 0.43 1.36 25.79
C VAL A 60 0.61 1.37 27.31
N TRP A 61 -0.44 1.03 28.07
CA TRP A 61 -0.34 0.86 29.54
C TRP A 61 0.77 -0.10 29.93
N SER A 62 0.92 -1.17 29.15
CA SER A 62 1.93 -2.22 29.37
C SER A 62 3.33 -1.86 28.87
N GLY A 63 3.50 -0.72 28.19
CA GLY A 63 4.78 -0.22 27.71
C GLY A 63 5.11 -0.56 26.26
N GLY A 64 4.13 -1.09 25.50
CA GLY A 64 4.26 -1.36 24.08
C GLY A 64 3.72 -0.26 23.18
N GLY A 65 3.82 -0.47 21.87
CA GLY A 65 3.25 0.39 20.83
C GLY A 65 1.74 0.31 20.74
N ALA A 66 1.12 1.39 20.29
CA ALA A 66 -0.32 1.44 20.05
C ALA A 66 -0.74 0.77 18.72
N ASP A 67 0.21 0.45 17.85
CA ASP A 67 -0.01 -0.17 16.55
C ASP A 67 -0.40 -1.66 16.60
N LEU A 68 -0.16 -2.32 17.74
CA LEU A 68 -0.40 -3.76 17.97
C LEU A 68 0.45 -4.70 17.09
N LEU A 69 1.51 -4.23 16.46
CA LEU A 69 2.40 -5.06 15.64
C LEU A 69 3.17 -6.07 16.52
N ALA A 70 3.71 -5.60 17.64
CA ALA A 70 4.38 -6.41 18.63
C ALA A 70 3.76 -6.19 20.02
N PRO A 71 2.62 -6.84 20.34
CA PRO A 71 1.93 -6.61 21.62
C PRO A 71 2.83 -7.00 22.81
N PRO A 72 3.01 -6.12 23.80
CA PRO A 72 3.88 -6.38 24.93
C PRO A 72 3.28 -7.43 25.87
N ARG A 73 4.08 -7.90 26.82
CA ARG A 73 3.56 -8.63 27.98
C ARG A 73 2.62 -7.71 28.77
N MET A 74 1.36 -8.10 28.92
CA MET A 74 0.34 -7.30 29.60
C MET A 74 0.69 -7.12 31.08
N ARG A 75 0.64 -5.85 31.55
CA ARG A 75 0.83 -5.49 32.96
C ARG A 75 -0.49 -5.52 33.71
N SER A 76 -0.44 -5.90 34.99
CA SER A 76 -1.61 -5.88 35.87
C SER A 76 -2.28 -4.50 35.92
N LEU A 77 -3.59 -4.52 36.12
CA LEU A 77 -4.43 -3.32 36.18
C LEU A 77 -4.90 -3.08 37.62
N PRO A 78 -4.95 -1.82 38.09
CA PRO A 78 -5.67 -1.47 39.31
C PRO A 78 -7.15 -1.88 39.20
N ARG A 79 -7.71 -2.41 40.26
CA ARG A 79 -9.13 -2.88 40.30
C ARG A 79 -10.13 -1.86 39.73
N PRO A 80 -10.06 -0.55 40.07
CA PRO A 80 -10.99 0.42 39.51
C PRO A 80 -10.87 0.55 37.98
N LEU A 81 -9.66 0.63 37.43
CA LEU A 81 -9.43 0.74 35.99
C LEU A 81 -9.92 -0.52 35.24
N ARG A 82 -9.69 -1.72 35.84
CA ARG A 82 -10.20 -2.98 35.28
C ARG A 82 -11.72 -2.97 35.13
N ARG A 83 -12.44 -2.52 36.15
CA ARG A 83 -13.92 -2.45 36.10
C ARG A 83 -14.40 -1.46 35.05
N GLU A 84 -13.74 -0.34 34.91
CA GLU A 84 -14.11 0.67 33.90
C GLU A 84 -13.88 0.16 32.49
N LEU A 85 -12.74 -0.49 32.22
CA LEU A 85 -12.50 -1.07 30.91
C LEU A 85 -13.46 -2.19 30.58
N LEU A 86 -13.86 -3.02 31.56
CA LEU A 86 -14.92 -4.01 31.37
C LEU A 86 -16.28 -3.35 31.13
N ALA A 87 -16.61 -2.25 31.82
CA ALA A 87 -17.83 -1.49 31.57
C ALA A 87 -17.85 -0.86 30.18
N VAL A 88 -16.70 -0.33 29.71
CA VAL A 88 -16.57 0.15 28.32
C VAL A 88 -16.84 -0.97 27.32
N LEU A 89 -16.19 -2.12 27.49
CA LEU A 89 -16.40 -3.29 26.61
C LEU A 89 -17.87 -3.75 26.63
N ASP A 90 -18.47 -3.81 27.81
CA ASP A 90 -19.86 -4.24 27.98
C ASP A 90 -20.87 -3.26 27.37
N GLY A 91 -20.52 -1.97 27.28
CA GLY A 91 -21.32 -0.93 26.64
C GLY A 91 -21.26 -0.89 25.12
N LEU A 92 -20.33 -1.64 24.49
CA LEU A 92 -20.21 -1.70 23.05
C LEU A 92 -21.33 -2.55 22.42
N ASP A 93 -21.60 -2.33 21.13
CA ASP A 93 -22.47 -3.22 20.36
C ASP A 93 -21.94 -4.66 20.41
N PRO A 94 -22.74 -5.66 20.79
CA PRO A 94 -22.26 -7.02 21.00
C PRO A 94 -21.67 -7.68 19.75
N ALA A 95 -22.22 -7.41 18.57
CA ALA A 95 -21.69 -7.98 17.33
C ALA A 95 -20.32 -7.40 16.99
N LEU A 96 -20.18 -6.08 17.12
CA LEU A 96 -18.90 -5.39 16.90
C LEU A 96 -17.87 -5.78 17.98
N LEU A 97 -18.27 -5.90 19.22
CA LEU A 97 -17.40 -6.35 20.31
C LEU A 97 -16.81 -7.73 20.04
N VAL A 98 -17.66 -8.71 19.69
CA VAL A 98 -17.24 -10.08 19.40
C VAL A 98 -16.31 -10.13 18.18
N GLU A 99 -16.66 -9.43 17.09
CA GLU A 99 -15.82 -9.36 15.90
C GLU A 99 -14.45 -8.74 16.17
N ASP A 100 -14.40 -7.64 16.92
CA ASP A 100 -13.17 -6.91 17.25
C ASP A 100 -12.24 -7.73 18.15
N VAL A 101 -12.82 -8.43 19.13
CA VAL A 101 -12.06 -9.34 20.02
C VAL A 101 -11.47 -10.50 19.23
N LEU A 102 -12.21 -11.08 18.28
CA LEU A 102 -11.71 -12.17 17.44
C LEU A 102 -10.65 -11.71 16.43
N ARG A 103 -10.70 -10.45 15.98
CA ARG A 103 -9.69 -9.87 15.06
C ARG A 103 -8.29 -9.90 15.65
N HIS A 104 -8.17 -9.71 16.98
CA HIS A 104 -6.91 -9.68 17.71
C HIS A 104 -6.88 -10.77 18.78
N ALA A 105 -7.19 -12.02 18.40
CA ALA A 105 -7.45 -13.12 19.33
C ALA A 105 -6.34 -13.33 20.37
N ASP A 106 -5.07 -13.42 19.95
CA ASP A 106 -3.97 -13.72 20.87
C ASP A 106 -3.65 -12.57 21.83
N PRO A 107 -3.56 -11.28 21.40
CA PRO A 107 -3.51 -10.17 22.33
C PRO A 107 -4.69 -10.13 23.32
N TRP A 108 -5.92 -10.42 22.88
CA TRP A 108 -7.09 -10.44 23.74
C TRP A 108 -7.09 -11.61 24.72
N LYS A 109 -6.60 -12.80 24.36
CA LYS A 109 -6.39 -13.89 25.32
C LYS A 109 -5.47 -13.49 26.48
N ARG A 110 -4.37 -12.75 26.15
CA ARG A 110 -3.45 -12.19 27.15
C ARG A 110 -4.10 -11.09 28.00
N ALA A 111 -4.87 -10.22 27.37
CA ALA A 111 -5.61 -9.17 28.06
C ALA A 111 -6.68 -9.73 29.01
N ALA A 112 -7.29 -10.85 28.69
CA ALA A 112 -8.26 -11.54 29.55
C ALA A 112 -7.67 -11.94 30.91
N GLU A 113 -6.36 -12.30 30.95
CA GLU A 113 -5.67 -12.67 32.18
C GLU A 113 -5.55 -11.50 33.18
N ILE A 114 -5.56 -10.26 32.71
CA ILE A 114 -5.49 -9.08 33.57
C ILE A 114 -6.85 -8.39 33.78
N LEU A 115 -7.81 -8.64 32.89
CA LEU A 115 -9.16 -8.09 32.94
C LEU A 115 -10.09 -8.95 33.83
N HIS A 116 -9.87 -10.26 33.91
CA HIS A 116 -10.71 -11.25 34.62
C HIS A 116 -12.20 -11.12 34.28
N PRO A 117 -12.60 -11.21 32.99
CA PRO A 117 -13.99 -10.94 32.57
C PRO A 117 -15.00 -11.90 33.20
N PHE A 118 -14.60 -13.15 33.45
CA PHE A 118 -15.51 -14.16 34.03
C PHE A 118 -15.79 -13.98 35.52
N GLU A 119 -14.90 -13.26 36.26
CA GLU A 119 -15.19 -12.90 37.65
C GLU A 119 -16.26 -11.80 37.76
N GLN A 120 -16.52 -11.10 36.66
CA GLN A 120 -17.42 -9.94 36.60
C GLN A 120 -18.63 -10.20 35.70
N TYR A 121 -18.93 -11.47 35.34
CA TYR A 121 -20.02 -11.81 34.39
C TYR A 121 -21.40 -11.29 34.80
N GLY A 122 -21.69 -11.24 36.09
CA GLY A 122 -22.95 -10.71 36.59
C GLY A 122 -23.10 -9.17 36.44
N ARG A 123 -21.98 -8.42 36.25
CA ARG A 123 -22.00 -6.97 36.07
C ARG A 123 -21.71 -6.57 34.62
N HIS A 124 -20.95 -7.38 33.90
CA HIS A 124 -20.49 -7.13 32.54
C HIS A 124 -20.73 -8.38 31.68
N PRO A 125 -22.01 -8.76 31.46
CA PRO A 125 -22.37 -10.03 30.80
C PRO A 125 -21.95 -10.07 29.33
N ARG A 126 -22.00 -8.93 28.57
CA ARG A 126 -21.64 -8.87 27.17
C ARG A 126 -20.11 -8.99 27.00
N ALA A 127 -19.35 -8.34 27.87
CA ALA A 127 -17.90 -8.51 27.89
C ALA A 127 -17.54 -9.98 28.20
N ALA A 128 -18.14 -10.61 29.21
CA ALA A 128 -17.94 -12.02 29.52
C ALA A 128 -18.30 -12.93 28.34
N LEU A 129 -19.43 -12.64 27.63
CA LEU A 129 -19.86 -13.36 26.44
C LEU A 129 -18.79 -13.29 25.33
N ALA A 130 -18.24 -12.11 25.03
CA ALA A 130 -17.22 -11.95 24.00
C ALA A 130 -15.95 -12.76 24.32
N PHE A 131 -15.53 -12.77 25.58
CA PHE A 131 -14.37 -13.57 26.02
C PHE A 131 -14.67 -15.07 26.05
N ALA A 132 -15.91 -15.49 26.31
CA ALA A 132 -16.32 -16.88 26.19
C ALA A 132 -16.26 -17.38 24.74
N VAL A 133 -16.69 -16.55 23.79
CA VAL A 133 -16.54 -16.83 22.35
C VAL A 133 -15.08 -16.96 21.97
N LEU A 134 -14.24 -15.99 22.39
CA LEU A 134 -12.79 -15.98 22.13
C LEU A 134 -12.08 -17.24 22.61
N ARG A 135 -12.40 -17.71 23.81
CA ARG A 135 -11.78 -18.88 24.43
C ARG A 135 -12.44 -20.20 24.07
N GLY A 136 -13.60 -20.17 23.43
CA GLY A 136 -14.42 -21.36 23.19
C GLY A 136 -14.86 -22.05 24.48
N THR A 137 -15.21 -21.24 25.50
CA THR A 137 -15.60 -21.70 26.81
C THR A 137 -16.84 -22.60 26.73
N SER A 138 -16.84 -23.74 27.44
CA SER A 138 -18.02 -24.60 27.56
C SER A 138 -19.07 -23.93 28.42
N VAL A 139 -20.35 -24.00 28.01
CA VAL A 139 -21.47 -23.40 28.72
C VAL A 139 -22.30 -24.43 29.49
N HIS A 140 -21.87 -25.68 29.56
CA HIS A 140 -22.61 -26.73 30.28
C HIS A 140 -22.30 -26.78 31.78
N GLY A 141 -23.35 -26.87 32.60
CA GLY A 141 -23.28 -27.31 33.99
C GLY A 141 -22.65 -26.33 34.98
N THR A 142 -22.57 -25.02 34.62
CA THR A 142 -22.04 -24.00 35.53
C THR A 142 -22.88 -22.75 35.53
N ALA A 143 -22.94 -22.05 36.68
CA ALA A 143 -23.67 -20.77 36.79
C ALA A 143 -23.19 -19.72 35.77
N LEU A 144 -21.87 -19.70 35.45
CA LEU A 144 -21.31 -18.89 34.38
C LEU A 144 -21.91 -19.30 33.02
N GLY A 145 -21.99 -20.61 32.75
CA GLY A 145 -22.54 -21.11 31.49
C GLY A 145 -24.01 -20.73 31.29
N GLU A 146 -24.84 -20.83 32.34
CA GLU A 146 -26.24 -20.41 32.31
C GLU A 146 -26.36 -18.90 32.03
N ALA A 147 -25.59 -18.07 32.72
CA ALA A 147 -25.56 -16.62 32.47
C ALA A 147 -25.10 -16.27 31.04
N LEU A 148 -24.08 -16.97 30.51
CA LEU A 148 -23.64 -16.78 29.13
C LEU A 148 -24.67 -17.18 28.10
N LEU A 149 -25.44 -18.28 28.34
CA LEU A 149 -26.53 -18.69 27.49
C LEU A 149 -27.68 -17.67 27.50
N ALA A 150 -28.05 -17.17 28.68
CA ALA A 150 -29.06 -16.11 28.81
C ALA A 150 -28.65 -14.86 28.01
N THR A 151 -27.42 -14.39 28.22
CA THR A 151 -26.86 -13.23 27.45
C THR A 151 -26.80 -13.51 25.95
N ALA A 152 -26.43 -14.72 25.53
CA ALA A 152 -26.41 -15.09 24.12
C ALA A 152 -27.80 -15.06 23.47
N ALA A 153 -28.84 -15.47 24.20
CA ALA A 153 -30.23 -15.42 23.74
C ALA A 153 -30.73 -13.98 23.47
N GLU A 154 -30.23 -13.01 24.24
CA GLU A 154 -30.51 -11.57 24.03
C GLU A 154 -29.83 -10.99 22.80
N HIS A 155 -28.78 -11.65 22.28
CA HIS A 155 -27.95 -11.14 21.20
C HIS A 155 -27.74 -12.14 20.03
N PRO A 156 -28.84 -12.64 19.40
CA PRO A 156 -28.75 -13.65 18.33
C PRO A 156 -28.03 -13.13 17.07
N GLY A 157 -27.98 -11.82 16.87
CA GLY A 157 -27.22 -11.19 15.78
C GLY A 157 -25.71 -11.18 16.00
N ALA A 158 -25.24 -11.34 17.23
CA ALA A 158 -23.84 -11.34 17.60
C ALA A 158 -23.25 -12.75 17.75
N VAL A 159 -24.04 -13.68 18.29
CA VAL A 159 -23.58 -15.02 18.63
C VAL A 159 -24.65 -16.08 18.36
N ARG A 160 -24.22 -17.34 18.25
CA ARG A 160 -25.07 -18.52 18.16
C ARG A 160 -24.53 -19.64 19.04
N VAL A 161 -25.43 -20.44 19.63
CA VAL A 161 -25.05 -21.62 20.42
C VAL A 161 -24.84 -22.79 19.46
N VAL A 162 -23.69 -23.44 19.54
CA VAL A 162 -23.35 -24.62 18.73
C VAL A 162 -22.79 -25.70 19.67
N GLY A 163 -23.60 -26.73 19.93
CA GLY A 163 -23.26 -27.76 20.93
C GLY A 163 -23.07 -27.13 22.31
N SER A 164 -21.92 -27.40 22.93
CA SER A 164 -21.56 -26.90 24.26
C SER A 164 -20.87 -25.53 24.23
N ARG A 165 -20.85 -24.84 23.10
CA ARG A 165 -20.08 -23.58 22.94
C ARG A 165 -20.88 -22.50 22.27
N ILE A 166 -20.56 -21.26 22.60
CA ILE A 166 -21.08 -20.08 21.91
C ILE A 166 -20.07 -19.71 20.80
N ARG A 167 -20.59 -19.46 19.60
CA ARG A 167 -19.83 -19.06 18.43
C ARG A 167 -20.26 -17.68 17.96
N ALA A 168 -19.34 -16.91 17.39
CA ALA A 168 -19.67 -15.64 16.79
C ALA A 168 -20.56 -15.80 15.57
N ALA A 169 -21.58 -14.94 15.44
CA ALA A 169 -22.34 -14.73 14.23
C ALA A 169 -21.75 -13.51 13.50
N THR A 170 -20.53 -13.68 12.95
CA THR A 170 -19.80 -12.58 12.36
C THR A 170 -20.45 -12.11 11.06
N TRP A 171 -20.35 -10.80 10.79
CA TRP A 171 -20.75 -10.24 9.49
C TRP A 171 -20.07 -10.98 8.33
N THR A 172 -18.76 -11.27 8.45
CA THR A 172 -18.02 -12.03 7.44
C THR A 172 -18.65 -13.41 7.19
N GLY A 173 -19.04 -14.13 8.26
CA GLY A 173 -19.75 -15.40 8.13
C GLY A 173 -21.07 -15.26 7.38
N ARG A 174 -21.88 -14.25 7.71
CA ARG A 174 -23.15 -13.95 7.02
C ARG A 174 -22.92 -13.59 5.55
N ALA A 175 -21.91 -12.77 5.27
CA ALA A 175 -21.56 -12.37 3.90
C ALA A 175 -21.08 -13.56 3.05
N GLU A 176 -20.25 -14.45 3.62
CA GLU A 176 -19.81 -15.68 2.94
C GLU A 176 -20.97 -16.66 2.69
N GLU A 177 -21.88 -16.80 3.64
CA GLU A 177 -23.07 -17.64 3.51
C GLU A 177 -24.01 -17.09 2.44
N ALA A 178 -24.28 -15.79 2.44
CA ALA A 178 -25.09 -15.12 1.44
C ALA A 178 -24.47 -15.22 0.02
N LEU A 179 -23.15 -15.03 -0.10
CA LEU A 179 -22.44 -15.17 -1.38
C LEU A 179 -22.44 -16.61 -1.93
N ARG A 180 -22.52 -17.63 -1.06
CA ARG A 180 -22.65 -19.04 -1.47
C ARG A 180 -24.10 -19.45 -1.74
N GLY A 181 -25.05 -18.74 -1.11
CA GLY A 181 -26.48 -19.00 -1.24
C GLY A 181 -26.99 -18.78 -2.65
N PRO A 182 -28.21 -19.21 -2.97
CA PRO A 182 -28.79 -19.07 -4.31
C PRO A 182 -29.21 -17.64 -4.66
N ASP A 183 -29.47 -16.80 -3.65
CA ASP A 183 -30.02 -15.45 -3.79
C ASP A 183 -28.93 -14.37 -3.82
N PRO A 184 -28.62 -13.74 -4.98
CA PRO A 184 -27.66 -12.66 -5.06
C PRO A 184 -28.16 -11.35 -4.44
N ASP A 185 -29.46 -11.12 -4.33
CA ASP A 185 -30.01 -9.92 -3.71
C ASP A 185 -29.81 -9.93 -2.19
N LEU A 186 -29.90 -11.09 -1.56
CA LEU A 186 -29.52 -11.25 -0.16
C LEU A 186 -28.02 -10.94 0.05
N ALA A 187 -27.16 -11.43 -0.85
CA ALA A 187 -25.73 -11.14 -0.79
C ALA A 187 -25.46 -9.63 -0.97
N LEU A 188 -26.14 -8.97 -1.90
CA LEU A 188 -26.07 -7.52 -2.11
C LEU A 188 -26.51 -6.76 -0.83
N ALA A 189 -27.62 -7.15 -0.21
CA ALA A 189 -28.13 -6.52 1.00
C ALA A 189 -27.12 -6.61 2.16
N VAL A 190 -26.56 -7.80 2.40
CA VAL A 190 -25.55 -8.01 3.46
C VAL A 190 -24.26 -7.23 3.16
N LEU A 191 -23.77 -7.26 1.93
CA LEU A 191 -22.55 -6.53 1.55
C LEU A 191 -22.76 -5.00 1.65
N ALA A 192 -23.95 -4.49 1.37
CA ALA A 192 -24.31 -3.08 1.48
C ALA A 192 -24.22 -2.51 2.91
N GLU A 193 -24.24 -3.38 3.95
CA GLU A 193 -23.99 -2.96 5.33
C GLU A 193 -22.58 -2.37 5.53
N ARG A 194 -21.60 -2.84 4.73
CA ARG A 194 -20.19 -2.42 4.78
C ARG A 194 -19.69 -1.98 3.40
N PRO A 195 -19.79 -0.69 3.05
CA PRO A 195 -19.50 -0.20 1.70
C PRO A 195 -18.10 -0.58 1.16
N GLY A 196 -17.08 -0.55 2.01
CA GLY A 196 -15.73 -0.97 1.60
C GLY A 196 -15.64 -2.46 1.25
N GLU A 197 -16.40 -3.33 1.92
CA GLU A 197 -16.46 -4.76 1.61
C GLU A 197 -17.35 -5.05 0.40
N LEU A 198 -18.44 -4.30 0.20
CA LEU A 198 -19.22 -4.35 -1.02
C LEU A 198 -18.32 -4.12 -2.24
N VAL A 199 -17.52 -3.05 -2.20
CA VAL A 199 -16.59 -2.70 -3.28
C VAL A 199 -15.53 -3.79 -3.50
N ARG A 200 -14.93 -4.32 -2.45
CA ARG A 200 -13.91 -5.39 -2.56
C ARG A 200 -14.44 -6.69 -3.12
N ARG A 201 -15.72 -7.00 -2.87
CA ARG A 201 -16.37 -8.26 -3.29
C ARG A 201 -17.27 -8.11 -4.51
N LEU A 202 -17.25 -6.92 -5.12
CA LEU A 202 -18.16 -6.59 -6.22
C LEU A 202 -17.99 -7.52 -7.44
N ASP A 203 -16.76 -7.87 -7.81
CA ASP A 203 -16.50 -8.85 -8.89
C ASP A 203 -17.17 -10.21 -8.61
N HIS A 204 -17.10 -10.69 -7.37
CA HIS A 204 -17.77 -11.93 -6.97
C HIS A 204 -19.30 -11.79 -7.03
N LEU A 205 -19.83 -10.70 -6.49
CA LEU A 205 -21.27 -10.44 -6.48
C LEU A 205 -21.83 -10.34 -7.91
N LEU A 206 -21.18 -9.60 -8.82
CA LEU A 206 -21.62 -9.46 -10.20
C LEU A 206 -21.67 -10.79 -10.93
N ARG A 207 -20.74 -11.72 -10.66
CA ARG A 207 -20.77 -13.08 -11.21
C ARG A 207 -21.94 -13.91 -10.72
N ARG A 208 -22.47 -13.60 -9.51
CA ARG A 208 -23.67 -14.27 -8.99
C ARG A 208 -24.93 -13.87 -9.75
N TYR A 209 -24.98 -12.65 -10.26
CA TYR A 209 -26.09 -12.21 -11.13
C TYR A 209 -26.03 -12.80 -12.53
N ALA A 210 -24.82 -13.10 -13.04
CA ALA A 210 -24.59 -13.66 -14.38
C ALA A 210 -25.35 -12.90 -15.49
N ALA A 211 -25.43 -11.57 -15.38
CA ALA A 211 -26.21 -10.71 -16.27
C ALA A 211 -25.35 -10.08 -17.36
N ASP A 212 -25.95 -9.81 -18.52
CA ASP A 212 -25.29 -9.14 -19.66
C ASP A 212 -25.27 -7.60 -19.50
N ALA A 213 -26.10 -7.07 -18.62
CA ALA A 213 -26.14 -5.65 -18.23
C ALA A 213 -26.11 -5.52 -16.71
N LEU A 214 -25.69 -4.35 -16.21
CA LEU A 214 -25.66 -4.11 -14.78
C LEU A 214 -27.09 -4.13 -14.21
N PRO A 215 -27.38 -5.03 -13.25
CA PRO A 215 -28.71 -5.08 -12.62
C PRO A 215 -29.04 -3.75 -11.93
N GLU A 216 -30.28 -3.28 -12.09
CA GLU A 216 -30.72 -1.98 -11.57
C GLU A 216 -30.57 -1.87 -10.05
N GLN A 217 -30.89 -2.94 -9.30
CA GLN A 217 -30.73 -2.99 -7.85
C GLN A 217 -29.26 -2.86 -7.42
N VAL A 218 -28.31 -3.42 -8.18
CA VAL A 218 -26.87 -3.27 -7.91
C VAL A 218 -26.45 -1.83 -8.17
N ALA A 219 -26.87 -1.23 -9.29
CA ALA A 219 -26.59 0.16 -9.62
C ALA A 219 -27.10 1.11 -8.50
N ALA A 220 -28.36 0.96 -8.10
CA ALA A 220 -28.98 1.76 -7.05
C ALA A 220 -28.28 1.62 -5.68
N VAL A 221 -27.83 0.41 -5.32
CA VAL A 221 -27.08 0.19 -4.08
C VAL A 221 -25.69 0.82 -4.18
N LEU A 222 -25.00 0.70 -5.31
CA LEU A 222 -23.68 1.30 -5.51
C LEU A 222 -23.77 2.83 -5.42
N GLU A 223 -24.70 3.47 -6.12
CA GLU A 223 -24.90 4.93 -6.06
C GLU A 223 -25.09 5.44 -4.63
N ARG A 224 -25.85 4.71 -3.83
CA ARG A 224 -26.12 5.06 -2.44
C ARG A 224 -24.94 4.77 -1.50
N ARG A 225 -24.13 3.73 -1.74
CA ARG A 225 -23.10 3.23 -0.82
C ARG A 225 -21.66 3.64 -1.18
N LEU A 226 -21.34 3.90 -2.46
CA LEU A 226 -20.02 4.37 -2.88
C LEU A 226 -19.57 5.62 -2.12
N PRO A 227 -20.42 6.62 -1.85
CA PRO A 227 -20.02 7.81 -1.08
C PRO A 227 -19.41 7.51 0.28
N SER A 228 -19.77 6.39 0.90
CA SER A 228 -19.25 5.95 2.20
C SER A 228 -18.09 4.95 2.11
N ALA A 229 -17.66 4.56 0.90
CA ALA A 229 -16.51 3.69 0.71
C ALA A 229 -15.22 4.50 0.70
N GLY A 230 -14.19 4.04 1.40
CA GLY A 230 -12.88 4.70 1.41
C GLY A 230 -12.21 4.70 0.03
N PRO A 231 -11.30 5.65 -0.24
CA PRO A 231 -10.67 5.83 -1.56
C PRO A 231 -9.86 4.61 -2.01
N GLY A 232 -9.09 3.98 -1.12
CA GLY A 232 -8.25 2.84 -1.46
C GLY A 232 -9.03 1.66 -2.05
N PRO A 233 -10.09 1.15 -1.40
CA PRO A 233 -10.98 0.13 -1.99
C PRO A 233 -11.57 0.54 -3.34
N VAL A 234 -12.02 1.80 -3.49
CA VAL A 234 -12.64 2.30 -4.72
C VAL A 234 -11.64 2.28 -5.88
N LEU A 235 -10.44 2.87 -5.70
CA LEU A 235 -9.39 2.91 -6.72
C LEU A 235 -8.91 1.51 -7.10
N SER A 236 -8.71 0.63 -6.11
CA SER A 236 -8.29 -0.76 -6.37
C SER A 236 -9.34 -1.56 -7.13
N ALA A 237 -10.63 -1.41 -6.80
CA ALA A 237 -11.71 -2.09 -7.49
C ALA A 237 -11.89 -1.57 -8.91
N LEU A 238 -11.83 -0.24 -9.11
CA LEU A 238 -11.93 0.40 -10.42
C LEU A 238 -10.90 -0.16 -11.41
N GLY A 239 -9.61 -0.16 -11.02
CA GLY A 239 -8.56 -0.69 -11.87
C GLY A 239 -8.80 -2.14 -12.27
N ARG A 240 -9.23 -2.99 -11.33
CA ARG A 240 -9.51 -4.41 -11.59
C ARG A 240 -10.77 -4.64 -12.43
N LEU A 241 -11.85 -3.92 -12.17
CA LEU A 241 -13.12 -4.11 -12.88
C LEU A 241 -13.02 -3.76 -14.36
N ARG A 242 -12.18 -2.79 -14.73
CA ARG A 242 -11.95 -2.42 -16.13
C ARG A 242 -11.51 -3.56 -17.02
N ILE A 243 -10.77 -4.52 -16.47
CA ILE A 243 -10.24 -5.66 -17.24
C ILE A 243 -11.02 -6.96 -17.04
N ARG A 244 -12.12 -6.95 -16.25
CA ARG A 244 -12.86 -8.17 -15.92
C ARG A 244 -13.71 -8.74 -17.06
N HIS A 245 -13.88 -8.01 -18.12
CA HIS A 245 -14.45 -8.50 -19.39
C HIS A 245 -13.44 -9.30 -20.24
N LEU A 246 -12.15 -9.21 -19.89
CA LEU A 246 -11.10 -9.99 -20.54
C LEU A 246 -10.92 -11.34 -19.84
N PRO A 247 -10.57 -12.41 -20.58
CA PRO A 247 -10.21 -13.67 -19.95
C PRO A 247 -8.96 -13.50 -19.08
N GLY A 248 -9.06 -13.95 -17.82
CA GLY A 248 -7.92 -13.97 -16.93
C GLY A 248 -7.06 -15.22 -17.15
N THR A 249 -5.75 -15.11 -16.98
CA THR A 249 -4.84 -16.25 -17.04
C THR A 249 -4.53 -16.78 -15.64
N ARG A 250 -4.18 -15.90 -14.73
CA ARG A 250 -3.77 -16.24 -13.36
C ARG A 250 -4.27 -15.21 -12.35
N ARG A 251 -4.47 -15.65 -11.11
CA ARG A 251 -4.81 -14.82 -9.96
C ARG A 251 -3.68 -14.87 -8.95
N VAL A 252 -3.08 -13.73 -8.67
CA VAL A 252 -2.01 -13.58 -7.68
C VAL A 252 -2.62 -13.02 -6.39
N PHE A 253 -2.27 -13.63 -5.26
CA PHE A 253 -2.72 -13.22 -3.94
C PHE A 253 -1.53 -12.88 -3.05
N PHE A 254 -1.68 -11.81 -2.29
CA PHE A 254 -0.71 -11.39 -1.27
C PHE A 254 -1.38 -11.44 0.11
N PRO A 255 -1.31 -12.58 0.82
CA PRO A 255 -1.88 -12.69 2.15
C PRO A 255 -1.35 -11.60 3.08
N ARG A 256 -2.26 -10.86 3.72
CA ARG A 256 -1.93 -9.73 4.62
C ARG A 256 -1.10 -8.62 3.96
N GLY A 257 -1.11 -8.50 2.63
CA GLY A 257 -0.31 -7.54 1.89
C GLY A 257 1.18 -7.89 1.80
N GLN A 258 1.58 -9.11 2.17
CA GLN A 258 2.97 -9.57 2.12
C GLN A 258 3.27 -10.19 0.76
N VAL A 259 4.03 -9.48 -0.06
CA VAL A 259 4.37 -9.90 -1.42
C VAL A 259 5.24 -11.16 -1.42
N ALA A 260 6.12 -11.32 -0.44
CA ALA A 260 6.95 -12.51 -0.27
C ALA A 260 6.18 -13.82 -0.08
N HIS A 261 4.95 -13.74 0.45
CA HIS A 261 4.07 -14.88 0.64
C HIS A 261 2.99 -14.97 -0.46
N SER A 262 3.31 -14.50 -1.66
CA SER A 262 2.41 -14.61 -2.80
C SER A 262 2.13 -16.08 -3.15
N TYR A 263 0.89 -16.35 -3.52
CA TYR A 263 0.53 -17.59 -4.19
C TYR A 263 -0.36 -17.30 -5.39
N THR A 264 -0.29 -18.17 -6.38
CA THR A 264 -0.95 -17.99 -7.65
C THR A 264 -1.82 -19.20 -7.96
N VAL A 265 -3.01 -18.93 -8.50
CA VAL A 265 -3.92 -19.96 -9.03
C VAL A 265 -4.38 -19.55 -10.42
N ASP A 266 -4.75 -20.52 -11.25
CA ASP A 266 -5.33 -20.22 -12.55
C ASP A 266 -6.67 -19.50 -12.40
N ASP A 267 -6.93 -18.53 -13.25
CA ASP A 267 -8.20 -17.82 -13.25
C ASP A 267 -9.21 -18.55 -14.13
N THR A 268 -9.94 -19.46 -13.54
CA THR A 268 -10.99 -20.26 -14.20
C THR A 268 -12.33 -19.53 -14.29
N ARG A 269 -12.41 -18.28 -13.78
CA ARG A 269 -13.67 -17.53 -13.80
C ARG A 269 -13.98 -17.02 -15.20
N ALA A 270 -15.23 -17.20 -15.63
CA ALA A 270 -15.70 -16.59 -16.87
C ALA A 270 -15.55 -15.06 -16.83
N PRO A 271 -15.22 -14.37 -17.93
CA PRO A 271 -15.27 -12.92 -18.01
C PRO A 271 -16.64 -12.37 -17.62
N LEU A 272 -16.68 -11.15 -17.09
CA LEU A 272 -17.93 -10.40 -16.96
C LEU A 272 -18.30 -9.81 -18.33
N ALA A 273 -19.59 -9.60 -18.57
CA ALA A 273 -20.02 -8.89 -19.77
C ALA A 273 -19.43 -7.47 -19.80
N GLU A 274 -18.93 -7.04 -20.94
CA GLU A 274 -18.32 -5.70 -21.10
C GLU A 274 -19.29 -4.55 -20.73
N PRO A 275 -20.60 -4.60 -21.10
CA PRO A 275 -21.54 -3.56 -20.65
C PRO A 275 -21.64 -3.45 -19.12
N VAL A 276 -21.54 -4.57 -18.39
CA VAL A 276 -21.54 -4.58 -16.91
C VAL A 276 -20.30 -3.88 -16.37
N THR A 277 -19.11 -4.25 -16.86
CA THR A 277 -17.86 -3.64 -16.37
C THR A 277 -17.80 -2.16 -16.71
N ARG A 278 -18.25 -1.75 -17.90
CA ARG A 278 -18.31 -0.34 -18.32
C ARG A 278 -19.30 0.48 -17.46
N ALA A 279 -20.48 -0.07 -17.21
CA ALA A 279 -21.49 0.63 -16.38
C ALA A 279 -21.00 0.81 -14.93
N VAL A 280 -20.41 -0.21 -14.34
CA VAL A 280 -19.88 -0.15 -12.97
C VAL A 280 -18.70 0.81 -12.87
N THR A 281 -17.73 0.73 -13.77
CA THR A 281 -16.57 1.64 -13.75
C THR A 281 -17.00 3.08 -13.95
N GLY A 282 -18.00 3.34 -14.78
CA GLY A 282 -18.59 4.68 -14.93
C GLY A 282 -19.24 5.21 -13.63
N LEU A 283 -19.88 4.33 -12.82
CA LEU A 283 -20.38 4.75 -11.49
C LEU A 283 -19.24 5.16 -10.56
N PHE A 284 -18.14 4.39 -10.55
CA PHE A 284 -16.96 4.70 -9.74
C PHE A 284 -16.31 6.02 -10.16
N GLU A 285 -16.11 6.22 -11.45
CA GLU A 285 -15.50 7.44 -11.99
C GLU A 285 -16.35 8.70 -11.68
N ARG A 286 -17.67 8.61 -11.85
CA ARG A 286 -18.57 9.72 -11.46
C ARG A 286 -18.47 10.04 -9.97
N GLU A 287 -18.38 9.04 -9.11
CA GLU A 287 -18.22 9.25 -7.67
C GLU A 287 -16.86 9.89 -7.32
N LEU A 288 -15.76 9.45 -7.96
CA LEU A 288 -14.44 10.06 -7.77
C LEU A 288 -14.46 11.53 -8.19
N LEU A 289 -15.01 11.85 -9.36
CA LEU A 289 -15.15 13.23 -9.85
C LEU A 289 -16.03 14.09 -8.95
N ARG A 290 -17.12 13.51 -8.40
CA ARG A 290 -18.00 14.22 -7.45
C ARG A 290 -17.25 14.57 -6.16
N ARG A 291 -16.44 13.64 -5.61
CA ARG A 291 -15.63 13.89 -4.40
C ARG A 291 -14.61 14.98 -4.65
N LEU A 292 -13.87 14.89 -5.75
CA LEU A 292 -12.83 15.87 -6.10
C LEU A 292 -13.40 17.26 -6.40
N ALA A 293 -14.60 17.31 -6.97
CA ALA A 293 -15.28 18.60 -7.24
C ALA A 293 -15.68 19.37 -5.98
N ALA A 294 -15.68 18.72 -4.82
CA ALA A 294 -15.92 19.39 -3.52
C ALA A 294 -14.67 20.06 -2.94
N ALA A 295 -13.48 19.76 -3.49
CA ALA A 295 -12.22 20.37 -3.07
C ALA A 295 -12.01 21.73 -3.76
N GLU A 296 -11.06 22.52 -3.25
CA GLU A 296 -10.72 23.83 -3.78
C GLU A 296 -10.34 23.77 -5.28
N PRO A 297 -10.90 24.63 -6.13
CA PRO A 297 -10.58 24.64 -7.56
C PRO A 297 -9.23 25.27 -7.84
N TYR A 298 -8.66 24.94 -9.00
CA TYR A 298 -7.49 25.60 -9.57
C TYR A 298 -7.83 26.20 -10.94
N GLU A 299 -7.07 27.22 -11.34
CA GLU A 299 -7.23 27.85 -12.66
C GLU A 299 -6.64 26.97 -13.77
N VAL A 300 -5.58 26.23 -13.46
CA VAL A 300 -4.89 25.36 -14.42
C VAL A 300 -4.31 24.12 -13.75
N ALA A 301 -4.29 23.00 -14.48
CA ALA A 301 -3.48 21.85 -14.11
C ALA A 301 -2.35 21.63 -15.13
N VAL A 302 -1.18 21.17 -14.64
CA VAL A 302 -0.06 20.73 -15.48
C VAL A 302 0.23 19.27 -15.16
N LEU A 303 0.07 18.39 -16.13
CA LEU A 303 0.17 16.94 -15.95
C LEU A 303 1.25 16.34 -16.86
N ASP A 304 2.11 15.49 -16.30
CA ASP A 304 3.09 14.71 -17.06
C ASP A 304 2.48 13.36 -17.49
N SER A 305 2.43 13.09 -18.78
CA SER A 305 1.85 11.83 -19.32
C SER A 305 2.55 10.55 -18.83
N ARG A 306 3.81 10.63 -18.39
CA ARG A 306 4.56 9.50 -17.82
C ARG A 306 3.99 9.01 -16.48
N LEU A 307 3.14 9.79 -15.82
CA LEU A 307 2.38 9.33 -14.65
C LEU A 307 1.51 8.09 -14.95
N ALA A 308 1.24 7.80 -16.23
CA ALA A 308 0.54 6.59 -16.67
C ALA A 308 1.29 5.29 -16.32
N HIS A 309 2.59 5.37 -16.09
CA HIS A 309 3.43 4.24 -15.71
C HIS A 309 3.57 4.07 -14.19
N LEU A 310 3.06 5.02 -13.41
CA LEU A 310 3.13 5.03 -11.96
C LEU A 310 1.77 4.62 -11.39
N HIS A 311 1.79 3.65 -10.48
CA HIS A 311 0.57 3.20 -9.83
C HIS A 311 0.18 4.13 -8.67
N VAL A 312 -1.11 4.22 -8.39
CA VAL A 312 -1.59 4.82 -7.14
C VAL A 312 -1.11 3.95 -5.97
N PRO A 313 -0.58 4.55 -4.88
CA PRO A 313 -0.18 3.80 -3.70
C PRO A 313 -1.31 2.90 -3.19
N SER A 314 -1.01 1.63 -3.00
CA SER A 314 -1.95 0.60 -2.57
C SER A 314 -1.60 0.07 -1.17
N ALA A 315 -2.33 -0.93 -0.70
CA ALA A 315 -2.16 -1.47 0.65
C ALA A 315 -0.91 -2.34 0.83
N GLU A 316 -0.11 -2.57 -0.21
CA GLU A 316 1.14 -3.33 -0.13
C GLU A 316 2.18 -2.53 0.67
N ARG A 317 2.81 -3.21 1.65
CA ARG A 317 3.82 -2.57 2.51
C ARG A 317 5.12 -2.35 1.74
N ALA A 318 5.73 -1.18 1.92
CA ALA A 318 7.10 -0.95 1.46
C ALA A 318 8.06 -1.83 2.28
N ALA A 319 9.05 -2.40 1.60
CA ALA A 319 10.08 -3.23 2.21
C ALA A 319 11.39 -2.46 2.47
N ALA A 320 11.60 -1.34 1.76
CA ALA A 320 12.79 -0.50 1.89
C ALA A 320 12.41 0.99 2.04
N LYS A 321 13.35 1.78 2.56
CA LYS A 321 13.24 3.24 2.61
C LYS A 321 14.04 3.82 1.44
N ALA A 322 13.34 4.20 0.38
CA ALA A 322 13.96 4.71 -0.84
C ALA A 322 14.16 6.23 -0.83
N LEU A 323 15.17 6.71 -1.56
CA LEU A 323 15.41 8.13 -1.81
C LEU A 323 14.23 8.75 -2.55
N VAL A 324 13.68 8.03 -3.52
CA VAL A 324 12.47 8.39 -4.25
C VAL A 324 11.43 7.32 -3.96
N THR A 325 10.29 7.72 -3.38
CA THR A 325 9.22 6.78 -3.05
C THR A 325 8.41 6.45 -4.30
N VAL A 326 8.80 5.36 -4.95
CA VAL A 326 8.07 4.80 -6.10
C VAL A 326 7.07 3.77 -5.59
N PRO A 327 5.77 3.88 -5.93
CA PRO A 327 4.79 2.86 -5.56
C PRO A 327 5.13 1.50 -6.18
N LYS A 328 4.97 0.43 -5.39
CA LYS A 328 5.19 -0.94 -5.86
C LYS A 328 4.42 -1.24 -7.14
N GLY A 329 5.10 -1.92 -8.06
CA GLY A 329 4.54 -2.29 -9.35
C GLY A 329 4.52 -1.16 -10.37
N SER A 330 5.01 0.02 -10.04
CA SER A 330 5.22 1.08 -11.03
C SER A 330 6.32 0.66 -11.99
N PHE A 331 6.10 0.96 -13.27
CA PHE A 331 7.08 0.73 -14.32
C PHE A 331 7.75 2.06 -14.69
N GLN A 332 9.08 2.07 -14.78
CA GLN A 332 9.84 3.24 -15.17
C GLN A 332 10.75 2.91 -16.34
N ALA A 333 10.94 3.86 -17.24
CA ALA A 333 11.96 3.73 -18.26
C ALA A 333 13.36 3.63 -17.62
N LEU A 334 14.23 2.82 -18.19
CA LEU A 334 15.63 2.85 -17.84
C LEU A 334 16.21 4.24 -18.14
N PRO A 335 17.07 4.76 -17.26
CA PRO A 335 17.73 6.03 -17.54
C PRO A 335 18.63 5.92 -18.77
N ASP A 336 18.85 7.05 -19.45
CA ASP A 336 19.77 7.13 -20.58
C ASP A 336 21.17 6.67 -20.18
N GLY A 337 21.76 5.82 -21.01
CA GLY A 337 23.08 5.22 -20.81
C GLY A 337 23.20 3.85 -21.47
N GLU A 338 24.41 3.44 -21.77
CA GLU A 338 24.72 2.12 -22.33
C GLU A 338 24.75 1.04 -21.24
N VAL A 339 25.13 1.43 -20.01
CA VAL A 339 25.34 0.50 -18.90
C VAL A 339 24.52 0.91 -17.68
N LEU A 340 23.72 -0.03 -17.18
CA LEU A 340 23.07 0.06 -15.89
C LEU A 340 24.00 -0.57 -14.84
N ARG A 341 24.52 0.24 -13.92
CA ARG A 341 25.32 -0.25 -12.79
C ARG A 341 24.43 -0.40 -11.57
N MET A 342 24.22 -1.61 -11.11
CA MET A 342 23.71 -1.89 -9.79
C MET A 342 24.82 -1.73 -8.76
N PHE A 343 24.52 -1.22 -7.58
CA PHE A 343 25.47 -1.13 -6.47
C PHE A 343 24.84 -1.54 -5.14
N LEU A 344 25.70 -2.07 -4.28
CA LEU A 344 25.42 -2.41 -2.90
C LEU A 344 26.52 -1.81 -2.03
N HIS A 345 26.15 -1.21 -0.90
CA HIS A 345 27.09 -0.76 0.12
C HIS A 345 26.61 -1.17 1.50
N TRP A 346 27.55 -1.58 2.37
CA TRP A 346 27.21 -1.90 3.75
C TRP A 346 28.38 -1.66 4.70
N THR A 347 28.07 -1.52 6.00
CA THR A 347 29.02 -1.51 7.10
C THR A 347 28.63 -2.56 8.12
N GLN A 348 29.60 -3.21 8.71
CA GLN A 348 29.37 -4.25 9.72
C GLN A 348 29.39 -3.69 11.14
N PRO A 349 28.60 -4.27 12.07
CA PRO A 349 28.65 -3.95 13.50
C PRO A 349 30.01 -4.31 14.10
N PRO A 350 30.43 -3.64 15.18
CA PRO A 350 31.66 -4.01 15.90
C PRO A 350 31.64 -5.51 16.28
N LYS A 351 32.74 -6.21 16.05
CA LYS A 351 32.94 -7.62 16.38
C LYS A 351 32.07 -8.64 15.62
N LYS A 352 31.40 -8.23 14.54
CA LYS A 352 30.69 -9.14 13.65
C LYS A 352 31.15 -8.91 12.22
N THR A 353 31.52 -9.98 11.53
CA THR A 353 31.72 -9.92 10.07
C THR A 353 30.37 -10.06 9.41
N VAL A 354 30.08 -9.17 8.47
CA VAL A 354 28.86 -9.20 7.66
C VAL A 354 29.23 -9.26 6.20
N ASP A 355 28.69 -10.26 5.55
CA ASP A 355 28.87 -10.59 4.16
C ASP A 355 27.55 -10.40 3.43
N LEU A 356 27.48 -9.37 2.59
CA LEU A 356 26.34 -9.11 1.72
C LEU A 356 26.77 -9.23 0.27
N ASP A 357 26.00 -9.98 -0.49
CA ASP A 357 26.23 -10.22 -1.92
C ASP A 357 25.23 -9.46 -2.78
N LEU A 358 25.71 -8.91 -3.86
CA LEU A 358 24.90 -8.40 -4.95
C LEU A 358 24.91 -9.41 -6.11
N SER A 359 23.76 -9.91 -6.50
CA SER A 359 23.61 -10.87 -7.59
C SER A 359 22.64 -10.35 -8.64
N VAL A 360 22.77 -10.81 -9.88
CA VAL A 360 21.78 -10.57 -10.94
C VAL A 360 21.39 -11.90 -11.56
N VAL A 361 20.13 -12.29 -11.37
CA VAL A 361 19.57 -13.51 -11.99
C VAL A 361 18.92 -13.12 -13.32
N LEU A 362 19.12 -13.93 -14.33
CA LEU A 362 18.76 -13.66 -15.72
C LEU A 362 17.75 -14.70 -16.22
N PHE A 363 16.70 -14.23 -16.88
CA PHE A 363 15.64 -15.06 -17.44
C PHE A 363 15.35 -14.68 -18.89
N ASP A 364 14.90 -15.67 -19.69
CA ASP A 364 14.36 -15.42 -21.02
C ASP A 364 12.91 -14.87 -21.00
N GLY A 365 12.28 -14.72 -22.17
CA GLY A 365 10.92 -14.22 -22.29
C GLY A 365 9.84 -15.11 -21.67
N ASP A 366 10.14 -16.39 -21.50
CA ASP A 366 9.25 -17.41 -20.92
C ASP A 366 9.55 -17.70 -19.43
N TRP A 367 10.45 -16.90 -18.81
CA TRP A 367 10.91 -17.03 -17.43
C TRP A 367 11.74 -18.29 -17.16
N ASN A 368 12.34 -18.88 -18.19
CA ASN A 368 13.33 -19.91 -17.99
C ASN A 368 14.65 -19.27 -17.53
N TYR A 369 15.34 -19.93 -16.61
CA TYR A 369 16.63 -19.48 -16.13
C TYR A 369 17.66 -19.47 -17.26
N ALA A 370 18.21 -18.31 -17.56
CA ALA A 370 19.23 -18.10 -18.59
C ALA A 370 20.65 -18.02 -18.01
N GLY A 371 20.79 -17.55 -16.78
CA GLY A 371 22.08 -17.43 -16.13
C GLY A 371 22.08 -16.59 -14.86
N LEU A 372 23.28 -16.41 -14.32
CA LEU A 372 23.53 -15.69 -13.07
C LEU A 372 24.87 -14.94 -13.20
N CYS A 373 24.93 -13.75 -12.63
CA CYS A 373 26.17 -13.03 -12.38
C CYS A 373 26.21 -12.66 -10.89
N ASP A 374 27.15 -13.25 -10.16
CA ASP A 374 27.33 -13.12 -8.71
C ASP A 374 28.78 -13.41 -8.30
N PHE A 375 29.06 -13.53 -7.00
CA PHE A 375 30.37 -13.85 -6.47
C PHE A 375 30.94 -15.21 -6.98
N THR A 376 30.11 -16.16 -7.40
CA THR A 376 30.54 -17.45 -7.95
C THR A 376 30.80 -17.41 -9.46
N SER A 377 30.18 -16.45 -10.16
CA SER A 377 30.31 -16.26 -11.61
C SER A 377 30.34 -14.77 -11.95
N LEU A 378 31.53 -14.20 -11.95
CA LEU A 378 31.74 -12.74 -12.09
C LEU A 378 31.41 -12.18 -13.46
N VAL A 379 31.18 -13.02 -14.48
CA VAL A 379 30.94 -12.58 -15.86
C VAL A 379 29.91 -13.46 -16.54
N PHE A 380 28.95 -12.84 -17.22
CA PHE A 380 27.96 -13.50 -18.06
C PHE A 380 27.95 -12.92 -19.47
N GLY A 381 27.62 -13.76 -20.48
CA GLY A 381 27.33 -13.34 -21.86
C GLY A 381 28.44 -12.55 -22.56
N GLY A 382 29.70 -13.05 -22.55
CA GLY A 382 30.80 -12.36 -23.18
C GLY A 382 31.07 -10.95 -22.60
N ARG A 383 30.82 -10.75 -21.31
CA ARG A 383 30.90 -9.49 -20.54
C ARG A 383 29.66 -8.57 -20.68
N ALA A 384 28.52 -9.09 -21.12
CA ALA A 384 27.26 -8.36 -21.07
C ALA A 384 26.86 -8.01 -19.63
N VAL A 385 27.14 -8.90 -18.67
CA VAL A 385 27.04 -8.61 -17.24
C VAL A 385 28.37 -8.88 -16.56
N VAL A 386 28.82 -7.96 -15.70
CA VAL A 386 30.14 -8.04 -15.03
C VAL A 386 30.00 -7.63 -13.56
N HIS A 387 30.37 -8.53 -12.66
CA HIS A 387 30.45 -8.29 -11.21
C HIS A 387 31.83 -7.75 -10.80
N SER A 388 31.86 -6.87 -9.80
CA SER A 388 33.11 -6.19 -9.35
C SER A 388 34.04 -7.08 -8.53
N GLY A 389 33.60 -8.22 -8.09
CA GLY A 389 34.28 -9.12 -7.16
C GLY A 389 33.57 -9.25 -5.83
N ASP A 390 33.96 -10.25 -5.05
CA ASP A 390 33.40 -10.65 -3.77
C ASP A 390 34.10 -9.94 -2.60
N LEU A 391 33.34 -9.26 -1.73
CA LEU A 391 33.83 -8.55 -0.55
C LEU A 391 33.18 -9.09 0.72
N THR A 392 33.80 -10.05 1.35
CA THR A 392 33.28 -10.80 2.51
C THR A 392 33.33 -10.06 3.86
N SER A 393 33.77 -8.78 3.89
CA SER A 393 33.91 -8.00 5.13
C SER A 393 33.80 -6.51 4.87
N ALA A 394 33.10 -5.78 5.74
CA ALA A 394 32.80 -4.36 5.59
C ALA A 394 33.09 -3.55 6.87
N PRO A 395 34.36 -3.41 7.31
CA PRO A 395 34.69 -2.70 8.53
C PRO A 395 34.36 -1.19 8.43
N ALA A 396 33.73 -0.67 9.47
CA ALA A 396 33.48 0.76 9.60
C ALA A 396 34.79 1.55 9.77
N PRO A 397 34.93 2.81 9.29
CA PRO A 397 33.87 3.61 8.66
C PRO A 397 33.75 3.40 7.14
N ALA A 398 34.71 2.76 6.49
CA ALA A 398 34.77 2.66 5.03
C ALA A 398 33.71 1.73 4.44
N GLY A 399 33.36 0.64 5.15
CA GLY A 399 32.44 -0.38 4.66
C GLY A 399 32.99 -1.15 3.45
N ALA A 400 32.11 -1.83 2.76
CA ALA A 400 32.36 -2.50 1.49
C ALA A 400 31.31 -2.09 0.44
N SER A 401 31.70 -2.18 -0.84
CA SER A 401 30.76 -1.90 -1.95
C SER A 401 30.97 -2.89 -3.09
N GLU A 402 29.90 -3.48 -3.55
CA GLU A 402 29.84 -4.31 -4.73
C GLU A 402 29.07 -3.66 -5.87
N TYR A 403 29.43 -4.02 -7.10
CA TYR A 403 28.83 -3.50 -8.31
C TYR A 403 28.58 -4.61 -9.31
N VAL A 404 27.45 -4.52 -10.01
CA VAL A 404 27.17 -5.33 -11.19
C VAL A 404 26.83 -4.38 -12.35
N ASP A 405 27.65 -4.43 -13.39
CA ASP A 405 27.45 -3.69 -14.61
C ASP A 405 26.68 -4.51 -15.62
N ILE A 406 25.57 -3.99 -16.09
CA ILE A 406 24.69 -4.59 -17.08
C ILE A 406 24.78 -3.74 -18.36
N ASP A 407 25.38 -4.28 -19.40
CA ASP A 407 25.36 -3.70 -20.74
C ASP A 407 24.03 -4.10 -21.38
N LEU A 408 23.12 -3.14 -21.50
CA LEU A 408 21.73 -3.39 -21.85
C LEU A 408 21.56 -4.02 -23.23
N ASP A 409 22.31 -3.53 -24.22
CA ASP A 409 22.21 -4.01 -25.59
C ASP A 409 22.92 -5.38 -25.74
N ALA A 410 24.13 -5.50 -25.20
CA ALA A 410 24.87 -6.77 -25.25
C ALA A 410 24.13 -7.88 -24.48
N LEU A 411 23.41 -7.55 -23.40
CA LEU A 411 22.62 -8.55 -22.69
C LEU A 411 21.37 -8.96 -23.48
N ALA A 412 20.69 -8.03 -24.11
CA ALA A 412 19.54 -8.32 -24.97
C ALA A 412 19.91 -9.27 -26.12
N ASP A 413 21.10 -9.12 -26.70
CA ASP A 413 21.62 -9.98 -27.78
C ASP A 413 21.85 -11.44 -27.33
N THR A 414 21.90 -11.72 -26.02
CA THR A 414 22.03 -13.10 -25.50
C THR A 414 20.70 -13.87 -25.41
N GLY A 415 19.57 -13.25 -25.76
CA GLY A 415 18.23 -13.83 -25.61
C GLY A 415 17.64 -13.66 -24.19
N VAL A 416 18.34 -12.99 -23.30
CA VAL A 416 17.81 -12.61 -21.98
C VAL A 416 16.80 -11.48 -22.18
N ARG A 417 15.65 -11.62 -21.52
CA ARG A 417 14.66 -10.55 -21.46
C ARG A 417 14.60 -9.89 -20.08
N PHE A 418 14.68 -10.67 -19.02
CA PHE A 418 14.53 -10.14 -17.67
C PHE A 418 15.83 -10.27 -16.88
N ALA A 419 16.24 -9.19 -16.21
CA ALA A 419 17.33 -9.19 -15.25
C ALA A 419 16.80 -8.77 -13.87
N MET A 420 17.05 -9.60 -12.86
CA MET A 420 16.55 -9.44 -11.50
C MET A 420 17.72 -9.29 -10.54
N PRO A 421 18.04 -8.06 -10.09
CA PRO A 421 19.00 -7.86 -9.01
C PRO A 421 18.46 -8.41 -7.69
N VAL A 422 19.35 -9.03 -6.93
CA VAL A 422 19.06 -9.59 -5.61
C VAL A 422 20.17 -9.18 -4.66
N VAL A 423 19.81 -8.62 -3.51
CA VAL A 423 20.73 -8.42 -2.40
C VAL A 423 20.51 -9.55 -1.40
N PHE A 424 21.56 -10.20 -1.02
CA PHE A 424 21.54 -11.38 -0.18
C PHE A 424 22.53 -11.25 0.99
N SER A 425 22.15 -11.68 2.20
CA SER A 425 23.04 -11.76 3.36
C SER A 425 23.57 -13.18 3.49
N TYR A 426 24.80 -13.42 3.04
CA TYR A 426 25.43 -14.75 3.00
C TYR A 426 25.52 -15.39 4.39
N ASN A 427 25.91 -14.63 5.39
CA ASN A 427 26.03 -15.13 6.77
C ASN A 427 24.78 -14.93 7.62
N ASN A 428 23.63 -14.74 6.96
CA ASN A 428 22.30 -14.77 7.57
C ASN A 428 22.05 -13.67 8.63
N ILE A 429 22.66 -12.49 8.44
CA ILE A 429 22.46 -11.34 9.30
C ILE A 429 21.29 -10.48 8.77
N PRO A 430 20.26 -10.22 9.56
CA PRO A 430 19.15 -9.35 9.13
C PRO A 430 19.61 -7.92 8.83
N PHE A 431 19.03 -7.29 7.81
CA PHE A 431 19.40 -5.93 7.40
C PHE A 431 19.23 -4.90 8.54
N GLU A 432 18.23 -5.05 9.40
CA GLU A 432 18.01 -4.15 10.56
C GLU A 432 19.14 -4.13 11.60
N LEU A 433 20.04 -5.11 11.57
CA LEU A 433 21.19 -5.19 12.47
C LEU A 433 22.44 -4.51 11.91
N LEU A 434 22.40 -4.02 10.68
CA LEU A 434 23.50 -3.33 10.03
C LEU A 434 23.49 -1.84 10.39
N PRO A 435 24.65 -1.24 10.71
CA PRO A 435 24.74 0.19 11.01
C PRO A 435 24.36 1.06 9.81
N ASP A 436 24.79 0.66 8.61
CA ASP A 436 24.48 1.29 7.33
C ASP A 436 24.47 0.21 6.25
N ALA A 437 23.39 0.11 5.50
CA ALA A 437 23.27 -0.79 4.37
C ALA A 437 22.30 -0.20 3.35
N PHE A 438 22.76 -0.01 2.13
CA PHE A 438 21.93 0.51 1.06
C PHE A 438 22.36 -0.05 -0.29
N ALA A 439 21.41 -0.09 -1.20
CA ALA A 439 21.65 -0.46 -2.58
C ALA A 439 20.97 0.53 -3.52
N GLY A 440 21.24 0.41 -4.82
CA GLY A 440 20.69 1.30 -5.81
C GLY A 440 21.22 1.02 -7.20
N PHE A 441 20.98 1.98 -8.10
CA PHE A 441 21.52 1.91 -9.44
C PHE A 441 21.97 3.27 -9.99
N MET A 442 22.91 3.21 -10.91
CA MET A 442 23.47 4.32 -11.65
C MET A 442 23.33 4.06 -13.15
N ALA A 443 23.16 5.13 -13.94
CA ALA A 443 23.27 5.08 -15.38
C ALA A 443 24.65 5.56 -15.82
N LEU A 444 25.41 4.72 -16.49
CA LEU A 444 26.69 5.09 -17.05
C LEU A 444 26.54 5.42 -18.53
N PRO A 445 27.01 6.59 -18.98
CA PRO A 445 26.82 7.07 -20.36
C PRO A 445 27.52 6.20 -21.39
N SER A 446 28.58 5.50 -20.99
CA SER A 446 29.35 4.65 -21.89
C SER A 446 30.00 3.47 -21.17
N ARG A 447 30.37 2.45 -21.95
CA ARG A 447 31.11 1.27 -21.48
C ARG A 447 32.50 1.64 -20.91
N SER A 448 33.09 2.74 -21.34
CA SER A 448 34.37 3.26 -20.80
C SER A 448 34.24 3.81 -19.38
N GLY A 449 33.03 4.20 -18.94
CA GLY A 449 32.73 4.66 -17.58
C GLY A 449 32.84 3.59 -16.49
N ARG A 450 33.03 2.31 -16.85
CA ARG A 450 33.18 1.18 -15.91
C ARG A 450 34.37 1.30 -14.95
N THR A 451 35.35 2.13 -15.26
CA THR A 451 36.53 2.35 -14.40
C THR A 451 36.24 3.23 -13.19
N ALA A 452 35.25 4.12 -13.26
CA ALA A 452 34.81 4.92 -12.11
C ALA A 452 33.90 4.07 -11.19
N ARG A 453 34.35 3.85 -9.94
CA ARG A 453 33.59 2.98 -9.00
C ARG A 453 32.28 3.62 -8.55
N TYR A 454 32.28 4.91 -8.21
CA TYR A 454 31.10 5.62 -7.74
C TYR A 454 31.16 7.10 -8.15
N ASP A 455 30.09 7.57 -8.81
CA ASP A 455 29.86 8.99 -9.05
C ASP A 455 28.43 9.32 -8.55
N PRO A 456 28.28 10.06 -7.45
CA PRO A 456 26.96 10.37 -6.87
C PRO A 456 26.04 11.11 -7.86
N ARG A 457 26.57 11.80 -8.86
CA ARG A 457 25.79 12.50 -9.89
C ARG A 457 25.09 11.54 -10.85
N THR A 458 25.57 10.31 -10.98
CA THR A 458 24.99 9.26 -11.83
C THR A 458 23.99 8.36 -11.10
N VAL A 459 23.86 8.51 -9.78
CA VAL A 459 22.88 7.76 -8.97
C VAL A 459 21.48 8.18 -9.39
N ARG A 460 20.67 7.21 -9.80
CA ARG A 460 19.26 7.40 -10.18
C ARG A 460 18.31 6.98 -9.07
N GLN A 461 18.65 5.96 -8.33
CA GLN A 461 17.90 5.50 -7.17
C GLN A 461 18.83 4.93 -6.12
N ARG A 462 18.53 5.21 -4.87
CA ARG A 462 19.10 4.59 -3.68
C ARG A 462 17.98 4.17 -2.74
N TYR A 463 18.10 3.02 -2.11
CA TYR A 463 17.18 2.54 -1.08
C TYR A 463 17.96 1.90 0.06
N ASP A 464 17.56 2.23 1.28
CA ASP A 464 18.17 1.66 2.48
C ASP A 464 17.58 0.25 2.70
N LEU A 465 18.47 -0.71 3.00
CA LEU A 465 18.08 -2.06 3.35
C LEU A 465 17.65 -2.07 4.82
N VAL A 466 16.38 -2.43 5.07
CA VAL A 466 15.77 -2.34 6.40
C VAL A 466 14.97 -3.61 6.73
N GLY A 467 14.64 -3.77 8.01
CA GLY A 467 13.79 -4.86 8.47
C GLY A 467 14.50 -6.19 8.72
N ASN A 468 13.74 -7.11 9.29
CA ASN A 468 14.22 -8.45 9.63
C ASN A 468 14.18 -9.38 8.40
N SER A 469 14.84 -8.99 7.32
CA SER A 469 15.02 -9.82 6.11
C SER A 469 16.49 -9.93 5.75
N ARG A 470 16.81 -10.93 4.94
CA ARG A 470 18.16 -11.23 4.47
C ARG A 470 18.24 -11.32 2.95
N ILE A 471 17.08 -11.26 2.28
CA ILE A 471 17.02 -11.30 0.81
C ILE A 471 16.08 -10.19 0.35
N HIS A 472 16.58 -9.31 -0.52
CA HIS A 472 15.80 -8.21 -1.09
C HIS A 472 15.89 -8.21 -2.61
N VAL A 473 14.72 -8.16 -3.26
CA VAL A 473 14.55 -8.02 -4.71
C VAL A 473 13.94 -6.64 -4.98
N PRO A 474 14.75 -5.63 -5.29
CA PRO A 474 14.28 -4.25 -5.38
C PRO A 474 13.48 -3.96 -6.64
N LEU A 475 13.90 -4.54 -7.75
CA LEU A 475 13.34 -4.26 -9.07
C LEU A 475 13.51 -5.44 -10.01
N LEU A 476 12.80 -5.38 -11.14
CA LEU A 476 12.91 -6.31 -12.26
C LEU A 476 13.11 -5.49 -13.53
N VAL A 477 14.25 -5.65 -14.18
CA VAL A 477 14.55 -5.01 -15.47
C VAL A 477 13.91 -5.81 -16.60
N ASP A 478 13.17 -5.16 -17.48
CA ASP A 478 12.64 -5.70 -18.76
C ASP A 478 13.42 -5.04 -19.91
N LEU A 479 14.31 -5.79 -20.53
CA LEU A 479 15.17 -5.30 -21.62
C LEU A 479 14.38 -4.98 -22.88
N GLU A 480 13.33 -5.75 -23.17
CA GLU A 480 12.47 -5.53 -24.35
C GLU A 480 11.73 -4.19 -24.25
N ARG A 481 11.19 -3.87 -23.07
CA ARG A 481 10.49 -2.61 -22.81
C ARG A 481 11.43 -1.47 -22.43
N ARG A 482 12.73 -1.74 -22.30
CA ARG A 482 13.75 -0.81 -21.84
C ARG A 482 13.34 -0.06 -20.56
N GLY A 483 12.89 -0.83 -19.58
CA GLY A 483 12.39 -0.28 -18.31
C GLY A 483 12.55 -1.27 -17.17
N PHE A 484 12.11 -0.86 -16.01
CA PHE A 484 12.11 -1.71 -14.83
C PHE A 484 10.79 -1.59 -14.04
N LEU A 485 10.38 -2.71 -13.50
CA LEU A 485 9.27 -2.80 -12.55
C LEU A 485 9.82 -2.66 -11.12
N TRP A 486 9.32 -1.70 -10.37
CA TRP A 486 9.68 -1.54 -8.96
C TRP A 486 8.95 -2.60 -8.12
N THR A 487 9.67 -3.58 -7.63
CA THR A 487 9.11 -4.72 -6.88
C THR A 487 9.19 -4.54 -5.38
N ASP A 488 10.33 -4.08 -4.85
CA ASP A 488 10.60 -3.87 -3.43
C ASP A 488 10.11 -5.05 -2.55
N VAL A 489 10.65 -6.24 -2.81
CA VAL A 489 10.23 -7.49 -2.18
C VAL A 489 11.32 -8.06 -1.29
N HIS A 490 10.96 -8.42 -0.06
CA HIS A 490 11.76 -9.31 0.77
C HIS A 490 11.31 -10.76 0.57
N LEU A 491 12.23 -11.66 0.33
CA LEU A 491 11.93 -13.10 0.27
C LEU A 491 11.97 -13.71 1.67
N PRO A 492 11.18 -14.78 1.93
CA PRO A 492 11.28 -15.54 3.15
C PRO A 492 12.64 -16.23 3.24
N ASP A 493 13.14 -16.30 4.45
CA ASP A 493 14.35 -17.02 4.82
C ASP A 493 14.06 -18.51 4.89
N ASP A 494 14.69 -19.31 4.04
CA ASP A 494 14.78 -20.74 4.23
C ASP A 494 16.15 -21.05 4.87
N GLU A 495 16.13 -21.47 6.13
CA GLU A 495 17.33 -21.87 6.86
C GLU A 495 18.11 -22.94 6.07
N GLY A 496 19.26 -22.58 5.52
CA GLY A 496 20.22 -23.54 4.97
C GLY A 496 20.70 -23.32 3.53
N TYR A 497 20.20 -22.34 2.78
CA TYR A 497 20.68 -22.05 1.43
C TYR A 497 21.34 -20.68 1.35
N HIS A 498 22.66 -20.65 1.15
CA HIS A 498 23.49 -19.43 1.04
C HIS A 498 23.82 -19.08 -0.42
N SER A 499 22.93 -19.37 -1.36
CA SER A 499 23.15 -19.10 -2.79
C SER A 499 21.87 -18.66 -3.48
N VAL A 500 21.94 -17.58 -4.22
CA VAL A 500 20.82 -17.08 -5.06
C VAL A 500 20.42 -18.12 -6.11
N CYS A 501 21.37 -18.93 -6.60
CA CYS A 501 21.08 -19.99 -7.55
C CYS A 501 20.11 -21.05 -6.99
N ALA A 502 20.12 -21.31 -5.68
CA ALA A 502 19.18 -22.23 -5.02
C ALA A 502 17.74 -21.71 -5.05
N HIS A 503 17.55 -20.39 -5.11
CA HIS A 503 16.25 -19.72 -5.15
C HIS A 503 15.75 -19.38 -6.58
N ARG A 504 16.46 -19.80 -7.65
CA ARG A 504 16.16 -19.41 -9.04
C ARG A 504 14.72 -19.70 -9.47
N GLU A 505 14.14 -20.82 -9.04
CA GLU A 505 12.77 -21.20 -9.38
C GLU A 505 11.73 -20.31 -8.67
N ASP A 506 11.98 -19.99 -7.41
CA ASP A 506 11.14 -19.04 -6.64
C ASP A 506 11.27 -17.64 -7.20
N LEU A 507 12.46 -17.20 -7.57
CA LEU A 507 12.69 -15.90 -8.21
C LEU A 507 11.98 -15.81 -9.57
N ALA A 508 12.05 -16.85 -10.40
CA ALA A 508 11.32 -16.94 -11.68
C ALA A 508 9.81 -16.85 -11.46
N ARG A 509 9.29 -17.62 -10.50
CA ARG A 509 7.87 -17.63 -10.14
C ARG A 509 7.42 -16.27 -9.65
N ILE A 510 8.14 -15.69 -8.69
CA ILE A 510 7.81 -14.39 -8.10
C ILE A 510 7.91 -13.29 -9.15
N GLY A 511 8.97 -13.26 -9.94
CA GLY A 511 9.15 -12.27 -11.02
C GLY A 511 8.01 -12.31 -12.02
N ARG A 512 7.66 -13.49 -12.54
CA ARG A 512 6.52 -13.70 -13.45
C ARG A 512 5.20 -13.25 -12.82
N ASP A 513 4.94 -13.67 -11.59
CA ASP A 513 3.68 -13.37 -10.90
C ASP A 513 3.55 -11.87 -10.60
N LEU A 514 4.62 -11.21 -10.17
CA LEU A 514 4.64 -9.77 -9.95
C LEU A 514 4.49 -8.99 -11.26
N PHE A 515 5.24 -9.38 -12.28
CA PHE A 515 5.14 -8.74 -13.59
C PHE A 515 3.71 -8.80 -14.12
N GLN A 516 3.08 -9.97 -14.10
CA GLN A 516 1.69 -10.14 -14.52
C GLN A 516 0.70 -9.36 -13.63
N TYR A 517 0.88 -9.38 -12.31
CA TYR A 517 -0.02 -8.72 -11.37
C TYR A 517 0.01 -7.19 -11.50
N PHE A 518 1.18 -6.62 -11.72
CA PHE A 518 1.35 -5.17 -11.82
C PHE A 518 1.18 -4.61 -13.23
N SER A 519 1.28 -5.44 -14.27
CA SER A 519 1.16 -4.98 -15.66
C SER A 519 -0.25 -4.57 -16.08
N THR A 520 -1.30 -4.97 -15.34
CA THR A 520 -2.68 -4.74 -15.74
C THR A 520 -3.61 -4.51 -14.54
N GLY A 521 -4.72 -3.83 -14.77
CA GLY A 521 -5.81 -3.72 -13.80
C GLY A 521 -5.50 -2.86 -12.58
N ARG A 522 -4.64 -1.87 -12.72
CA ARG A 522 -4.28 -0.92 -11.67
C ARG A 522 -4.66 0.50 -12.07
N THR A 523 -5.10 1.27 -11.10
CA THR A 523 -5.27 2.72 -11.26
C THR A 523 -3.91 3.39 -11.20
N THR A 524 -3.64 4.29 -12.14
CA THR A 524 -2.38 5.01 -12.28
C THR A 524 -2.44 6.41 -11.66
N LEU A 525 -1.28 7.00 -11.41
CA LEU A 525 -1.19 8.41 -10.99
C LEU A 525 -1.65 9.36 -12.10
N TRP A 526 -1.51 8.97 -13.38
CA TRP A 526 -2.08 9.70 -14.50
C TRP A 526 -3.60 9.82 -14.40
N GLU A 527 -4.28 8.72 -14.15
CA GLU A 527 -5.72 8.70 -13.99
C GLU A 527 -6.15 9.52 -12.78
N LEU A 528 -5.47 9.34 -11.64
CA LEU A 528 -5.79 10.08 -10.43
C LEU A 528 -5.60 11.60 -10.63
N ALA A 529 -4.46 12.02 -11.17
CA ALA A 529 -4.18 13.43 -11.46
C ALA A 529 -5.14 14.00 -12.52
N GLY A 530 -5.48 13.19 -13.53
CA GLY A 530 -6.46 13.58 -14.56
C GLY A 530 -7.87 13.77 -14.00
N TRP A 531 -8.32 12.94 -13.05
CA TRP A 531 -9.61 13.17 -12.36
C TRP A 531 -9.55 14.41 -11.47
N HIS A 532 -8.44 14.68 -10.79
CA HIS A 532 -8.24 15.94 -10.06
C HIS A 532 -8.38 17.14 -11.00
N ALA A 533 -7.67 17.10 -12.13
CA ALA A 533 -7.69 18.17 -13.11
C ALA A 533 -9.10 18.36 -13.71
N ALA A 534 -9.74 17.29 -14.18
CA ALA A 534 -11.07 17.37 -14.78
C ALA A 534 -12.16 17.81 -13.80
N ALA A 535 -12.03 17.50 -12.51
CA ALA A 535 -13.01 17.89 -11.50
C ALA A 535 -12.83 19.33 -11.02
N ARG A 536 -11.58 19.87 -11.01
CA ARG A 536 -11.20 21.09 -10.29
C ARG A 536 -10.68 22.21 -11.19
N CYS A 537 -10.31 21.90 -12.45
CA CYS A 537 -9.76 22.88 -13.39
C CYS A 537 -10.61 22.97 -14.66
N GLU A 538 -10.59 24.13 -15.31
CA GLU A 538 -11.19 24.32 -16.62
C GLU A 538 -10.16 24.20 -17.75
N GLU A 539 -8.88 24.38 -17.42
CA GLU A 539 -7.75 24.27 -18.35
C GLU A 539 -6.73 23.27 -17.82
N VAL A 540 -6.28 22.38 -18.70
CA VAL A 540 -5.28 21.36 -18.38
C VAL A 540 -4.20 21.37 -19.45
N VAL A 541 -2.96 21.51 -19.02
CA VAL A 541 -1.77 21.42 -19.86
C VAL A 541 -1.13 20.06 -19.62
N VAL A 542 -0.89 19.30 -20.69
CA VAL A 542 -0.29 17.99 -20.64
C VAL A 542 1.09 18.01 -21.28
N LEU A 543 2.10 17.64 -20.50
CA LEU A 543 3.44 17.33 -20.99
C LEU A 543 3.43 15.93 -21.57
N ARG A 544 3.35 15.82 -22.88
CA ARG A 544 3.44 14.56 -23.59
C ARG A 544 4.89 14.23 -23.93
N ARG A 545 5.51 13.44 -23.04
CA ARG A 545 6.88 12.98 -23.26
C ARG A 545 6.91 11.83 -24.23
N THR A 546 7.78 11.92 -25.22
CA THR A 546 7.93 10.86 -26.21
C THR A 546 8.97 9.85 -25.74
N PRO A 547 8.76 8.55 -25.92
CA PRO A 547 9.72 7.52 -25.53
C PRO A 547 10.94 7.46 -26.45
N ARG A 548 10.89 8.12 -27.61
CA ARG A 548 11.98 8.13 -28.60
C ARG A 548 12.73 9.45 -28.54
N PRO A 549 14.04 9.46 -28.28
CA PRO A 549 14.84 10.70 -28.24
C PRO A 549 14.83 11.50 -29.55
N SER A 550 14.46 10.86 -30.68
CA SER A 550 14.36 11.52 -31.99
C SER A 550 13.08 12.36 -32.16
N ASP A 551 12.06 12.06 -31.40
CA ASP A 551 10.76 12.73 -31.56
C ASP A 551 10.67 13.86 -30.52
N PRO A 552 10.23 15.06 -30.90
CA PRO A 552 10.08 16.16 -29.95
C PRO A 552 8.99 15.84 -28.93
N ASP A 553 9.21 16.27 -27.70
CA ASP A 553 8.12 16.34 -26.71
C ASP A 553 7.06 17.32 -27.17
N GLU A 554 5.83 17.13 -26.72
CA GLU A 554 4.68 17.94 -27.11
C GLU A 554 3.98 18.54 -25.88
N LEU A 555 3.54 19.78 -25.99
CA LEU A 555 2.64 20.42 -25.03
C LEU A 555 1.23 20.40 -25.60
N TRP A 556 0.34 19.66 -24.91
CA TRP A 556 -1.07 19.62 -25.27
C TRP A 556 -1.90 20.43 -24.28
N THR A 557 -2.86 21.21 -24.81
CA THR A 557 -3.79 21.96 -23.96
C THR A 557 -5.20 21.42 -24.12
N TYR A 558 -5.90 21.29 -23.01
CA TYR A 558 -7.30 20.89 -22.96
C TYR A 558 -8.09 21.95 -22.18
N ARG A 559 -9.21 22.39 -22.73
CA ARG A 559 -10.20 23.20 -22.02
C ARG A 559 -11.52 22.46 -21.98
N ARG A 560 -12.20 22.51 -20.84
CA ARG A 560 -13.52 21.90 -20.73
C ARG A 560 -14.50 22.71 -21.60
N ARG A 561 -15.16 22.02 -22.54
CA ARG A 561 -16.13 22.63 -23.45
C ARG A 561 -17.42 22.95 -22.70
N ALA A 562 -18.22 23.91 -23.21
CA ALA A 562 -19.45 24.34 -22.55
C ALA A 562 -20.55 23.28 -22.46
N ASP A 563 -20.54 22.34 -23.41
CA ASP A 563 -21.44 21.19 -23.52
C ASP A 563 -20.87 19.89 -22.91
N GLU A 564 -19.68 19.96 -22.34
CA GLU A 564 -18.94 18.81 -21.80
C GLU A 564 -19.07 18.74 -20.27
N ASP A 565 -19.63 17.65 -19.76
CA ASP A 565 -19.59 17.39 -18.32
C ASP A 565 -18.20 16.94 -17.85
N ARG A 566 -17.98 16.88 -16.53
CA ARG A 566 -16.68 16.47 -15.95
C ARG A 566 -16.26 15.06 -16.35
N ALA A 567 -17.22 14.15 -16.54
CA ALA A 567 -16.91 12.77 -16.90
C ALA A 567 -16.46 12.67 -18.37
N ALA A 568 -17.13 13.36 -19.27
CA ALA A 568 -16.73 13.46 -20.68
C ALA A 568 -15.36 14.14 -20.82
N PHE A 569 -15.14 15.24 -20.08
CA PHE A 569 -13.85 15.93 -20.05
C PHE A 569 -12.73 15.01 -19.52
N ALA A 570 -12.96 14.33 -18.42
CA ALA A 570 -12.00 13.36 -17.89
C ALA A 570 -11.69 12.24 -18.91
N ALA A 571 -12.70 11.69 -19.58
CA ALA A 571 -12.52 10.64 -20.58
C ALA A 571 -11.71 11.13 -21.81
N ARG A 572 -11.91 12.37 -22.25
CA ARG A 572 -11.15 13.00 -23.33
C ARG A 572 -9.70 13.22 -22.93
N LEU A 573 -9.48 13.81 -21.75
CA LEU A 573 -8.16 14.10 -21.19
C LEU A 573 -7.35 12.82 -20.94
N LEU A 574 -7.91 11.86 -20.21
CA LEU A 574 -7.24 10.62 -19.86
C LEU A 574 -6.94 9.76 -21.08
N GLY A 575 -7.81 9.79 -22.08
CA GLY A 575 -7.59 9.12 -23.36
C GLY A 575 -6.64 9.83 -24.30
N LEU A 576 -6.11 10.99 -23.92
CA LEU A 576 -5.28 11.85 -24.78
C LEU A 576 -5.89 12.05 -26.16
N ARG A 577 -7.18 12.41 -26.20
CA ARG A 577 -7.96 12.59 -27.43
C ARG A 577 -8.34 14.04 -27.61
N ASP A 578 -8.36 14.48 -28.86
CA ASP A 578 -8.86 15.78 -29.30
C ASP A 578 -8.39 16.96 -28.42
N PRO A 579 -7.06 17.21 -28.30
CA PRO A 579 -6.55 18.38 -27.59
C PRO A 579 -6.99 19.66 -28.32
N ASP A 580 -7.21 20.74 -27.56
CA ASP A 580 -7.54 22.04 -28.19
C ASP A 580 -6.31 22.63 -28.89
N THR A 581 -5.12 22.37 -28.38
CA THR A 581 -3.84 22.66 -29.04
C THR A 581 -2.84 21.54 -28.80
N ALA A 582 -1.96 21.30 -29.78
CA ALA A 582 -0.83 20.40 -29.68
C ALA A 582 0.41 21.10 -30.28
N LEU A 583 1.41 21.36 -29.43
CA LEU A 583 2.59 22.12 -29.81
C LEU A 583 3.86 21.27 -29.58
N PRO A 584 4.51 20.77 -30.62
CA PRO A 584 5.86 20.17 -30.48
C PRO A 584 6.87 21.22 -30.08
N SER A 585 7.68 20.93 -29.03
CA SER A 585 8.70 21.87 -28.58
C SER A 585 9.79 21.14 -27.77
N PRO A 586 11.05 21.48 -27.94
CA PRO A 586 12.11 21.06 -27.02
C PRO A 586 12.05 21.76 -25.66
N GLU A 587 11.27 22.84 -25.52
CA GLU A 587 11.15 23.66 -24.32
C GLU A 587 9.79 23.46 -23.61
N VAL A 588 9.23 22.25 -23.64
CA VAL A 588 7.90 21.97 -23.07
C VAL A 588 7.81 22.29 -21.57
N ASP A 589 8.90 22.13 -20.80
CA ASP A 589 8.93 22.47 -19.38
C ASP A 589 8.79 23.98 -19.13
N ALA A 590 9.50 24.79 -19.91
CA ALA A 590 9.41 26.25 -19.83
C ALA A 590 8.02 26.75 -20.22
N LEU A 591 7.45 26.20 -21.29
CA LEU A 591 6.10 26.52 -21.75
C LEU A 591 5.03 26.13 -20.73
N ALA A 592 5.16 24.95 -20.11
CA ALA A 592 4.25 24.49 -19.05
C ALA A 592 4.40 25.36 -17.79
N GLY A 593 5.60 25.76 -17.43
CA GLY A 593 5.86 26.71 -16.36
C GLY A 593 5.22 28.08 -16.63
N ALA A 594 5.35 28.58 -17.85
CA ALA A 594 4.71 29.85 -18.26
C ALA A 594 3.19 29.77 -18.19
N ALA A 595 2.57 28.65 -18.60
CA ALA A 595 1.12 28.43 -18.54
C ALA A 595 0.57 28.45 -17.10
N ALA A 596 1.35 28.04 -16.11
CA ALA A 596 0.97 28.03 -14.71
C ALA A 596 1.40 29.30 -13.94
N SER A 597 2.27 30.14 -14.51
CA SER A 597 2.84 31.30 -13.82
C SER A 597 1.77 32.32 -13.41
N GLY A 598 1.86 32.77 -12.14
CA GLY A 598 0.94 33.75 -11.53
C GLY A 598 -0.46 33.22 -11.22
N ARG A 599 -0.74 31.95 -11.52
CA ARG A 599 -2.08 31.32 -11.42
C ARG A 599 -2.18 30.38 -10.21
N SER A 600 -3.41 30.07 -9.84
CA SER A 600 -3.69 28.93 -8.97
C SER A 600 -3.56 27.65 -9.78
N ALA A 601 -2.63 26.77 -9.40
CA ALA A 601 -2.23 25.64 -10.21
C ALA A 601 -2.11 24.32 -9.44
N LEU A 602 -2.49 23.22 -10.11
CA LEU A 602 -2.19 21.85 -9.69
C LEU A 602 -1.15 21.27 -10.64
N LEU A 603 0.03 20.93 -10.14
CA LEU A 603 1.05 20.27 -10.94
C LEU A 603 1.18 18.81 -10.51
N ALA A 604 1.24 17.89 -11.48
CA ALA A 604 1.55 16.49 -11.25
C ALA A 604 2.61 16.03 -12.26
N LEU A 605 3.84 15.86 -11.79
CA LEU A 605 5.02 15.71 -12.60
C LEU A 605 5.82 14.47 -12.20
N VAL A 606 6.51 13.86 -13.15
CA VAL A 606 7.54 12.84 -12.87
C VAL A 606 8.85 13.54 -12.55
N ASP A 607 9.35 14.33 -13.47
CA ASP A 607 10.55 15.16 -13.36
C ASP A 607 10.42 16.39 -14.27
N GLY A 608 11.51 17.12 -14.46
CA GLY A 608 11.61 18.24 -15.39
C GLY A 608 11.74 19.59 -14.69
N ASP A 609 12.10 20.59 -15.48
CA ASP A 609 12.41 21.95 -15.03
C ASP A 609 11.19 22.89 -15.13
N VAL A 610 10.02 22.38 -14.80
CA VAL A 610 8.79 23.20 -14.76
C VAL A 610 8.87 24.16 -13.56
N ALA A 611 9.11 25.43 -13.86
CA ALA A 611 9.27 26.50 -12.86
C ALA A 611 8.19 27.57 -13.03
N PRO A 612 7.00 27.42 -12.42
CA PRO A 612 5.89 28.36 -12.57
C PRO A 612 6.09 29.55 -11.63
N ALA A 613 6.64 30.66 -12.14
CA ALA A 613 6.90 31.86 -11.36
C ALA A 613 5.63 32.45 -10.75
N GLY A 614 5.60 32.67 -9.42
CA GLY A 614 4.46 33.26 -8.73
C GLY A 614 3.18 32.40 -8.71
N ALA A 615 3.26 31.13 -9.08
CA ALA A 615 2.13 30.21 -8.97
C ALA A 615 1.82 29.89 -7.50
N ARG A 616 0.54 29.58 -7.22
CA ARG A 616 0.02 29.15 -5.92
C ARG A 616 -0.75 27.86 -6.13
N GLY A 617 -0.90 27.04 -5.07
CA GLY A 617 -1.65 25.80 -5.12
C GLY A 617 -0.81 24.60 -4.71
N ALA A 618 -0.79 23.52 -5.50
CA ALA A 618 -0.16 22.29 -5.09
C ALA A 618 0.68 21.64 -6.19
N VAL A 619 1.75 20.95 -5.78
CA VAL A 619 2.62 20.20 -6.69
C VAL A 619 2.93 18.81 -6.15
N TYR A 620 2.63 17.79 -6.93
CA TYR A 620 3.19 16.45 -6.80
C TYR A 620 4.37 16.31 -7.76
N ARG A 621 5.52 15.85 -7.26
CA ARG A 621 6.67 15.44 -8.07
C ARG A 621 7.19 14.09 -7.59
N LEU A 622 7.43 13.18 -8.52
CA LEU A 622 8.07 11.91 -8.19
C LEU A 622 9.55 12.14 -7.84
N LEU A 623 10.28 12.81 -8.72
CA LEU A 623 11.68 13.18 -8.50
C LEU A 623 11.75 14.60 -7.94
N PRO A 624 12.39 14.81 -6.78
CA PRO A 624 12.50 16.14 -6.21
C PRO A 624 13.25 17.08 -7.13
N GLY A 625 12.77 18.30 -7.25
CA GLY A 625 13.41 19.38 -8.01
C GLY A 625 13.19 20.70 -7.27
N PRO A 626 13.95 21.75 -7.60
CA PRO A 626 13.78 23.05 -6.98
C PRO A 626 12.37 23.58 -7.27
N VAL A 627 11.66 23.98 -6.22
CA VAL A 627 10.36 24.69 -6.28
C VAL A 627 10.57 26.11 -5.75
N ASP A 628 11.79 26.62 -5.90
CA ASP A 628 12.19 27.90 -5.35
C ASP A 628 11.35 29.05 -5.91
N GLY A 629 10.76 29.86 -5.02
CA GLY A 629 10.01 31.07 -5.36
C GLY A 629 8.54 30.89 -5.75
N CYS A 630 7.96 29.69 -5.64
CA CYS A 630 6.53 29.47 -5.83
C CYS A 630 5.80 29.13 -4.53
N GLY A 631 4.58 29.64 -4.39
CA GLY A 631 3.67 29.34 -3.27
C GLY A 631 2.96 27.98 -3.44
N LEU A 632 3.67 26.94 -3.90
CA LEU A 632 3.12 25.61 -4.14
C LEU A 632 3.36 24.69 -2.93
N GLU A 633 2.30 24.07 -2.45
CA GLU A 633 2.36 23.02 -1.43
C GLU A 633 2.88 21.73 -2.06
N GLN A 634 3.92 21.13 -1.47
CA GLN A 634 4.45 19.84 -1.92
C GLN A 634 3.53 18.72 -1.46
N LEU A 635 2.99 17.96 -2.41
CA LEU A 635 2.15 16.79 -2.15
C LEU A 635 2.93 15.48 -2.31
N ALA A 636 2.59 14.50 -1.48
CA ALA A 636 2.90 13.09 -1.73
C ALA A 636 1.78 12.43 -2.56
N ALA A 637 2.07 11.29 -3.18
CA ALA A 637 1.04 10.52 -3.89
C ALA A 637 -0.16 10.12 -2.99
N ALA A 638 0.10 9.92 -1.69
CA ALA A 638 -0.94 9.64 -0.69
C ALA A 638 -1.88 10.84 -0.46
N ASP A 639 -1.40 12.07 -0.63
CA ASP A 639 -2.22 13.27 -0.45
C ASP A 639 -3.22 13.42 -1.60
N LEU A 640 -2.81 13.05 -2.83
CA LEU A 640 -3.72 12.97 -3.97
C LEU A 640 -4.86 11.95 -3.72
N VAL A 641 -4.55 10.82 -3.09
CA VAL A 641 -5.57 9.82 -2.70
C VAL A 641 -6.44 10.35 -1.57
N SER A 642 -5.86 11.02 -0.58
CA SER A 642 -6.58 11.53 0.60
C SER A 642 -7.59 12.61 0.26
N ALA A 643 -7.38 13.35 -0.82
CA ALA A 643 -8.34 14.34 -1.32
C ALA A 643 -9.66 13.71 -1.80
N LEU A 644 -9.73 12.40 -1.92
CA LEU A 644 -10.96 11.66 -2.22
C LEU A 644 -11.84 11.40 -0.99
N GLY A 645 -11.44 11.80 0.22
CA GLY A 645 -12.22 11.69 1.45
C GLY A 645 -11.98 10.42 2.24
#